data_b1d15eacccc84180fe1d6b1e22aa195e
#
_entry.id   b1d15eacccc84180fe1d6b1e22aa195e
#
_cell.length_a   1.000
_cell.length_b   1.000
_cell.length_c   1.000
_cell.angle_alpha   90.00
_cell.angle_beta   90.00
_cell.angle_gamma   90.00
#
_symmetry.space_group_name_H-M   'P 1'
#
loop_
_entity.id
_entity.type
_entity.pdbx_description
1 polymer ?
#
loop_
_entity_poly.entity_id
_entity_poly.type
_entity_poly.pdbx_seq_one_letter_code
_entity_poly.pdbx_strand_id
1 'polypeptide(L)'
;VAQILMLSRYGALMQRQALSPQAFLTMIERFTALAPSHTRRSEDSIRLQQFSTPLPLAAIVAQAAGFRDDDLMLEPSTGTGMLAIFAKIAGARLALNELADTRRALLGQLFPDAAVSDHDAASIDDRLDRSITPSVVVMNPPFSAANHVEGRFRQATSQHVLSALARLAPGGRLVVITGESFRPSLKSFQSTFQRIGQSADVVFSAPIDGKVFARHGTTIDTRLTVIDKRAAGAEETAPADIDAAYHPICATTSDLLSVVLAHCPERRSPPPCPTTSALSVPSQPTRTNLHALRNAARKETRALAEERAKHPFDDIETAPLDYLPKAWSEPDGALQDTVYEAYDLQAIRIDGAAEHPTALVQSAAMASVPPPVPSYRPVLPKTLVRDGLLSAPQLESVIYAGNAHETHLKGLFKRGEIEGQLIAAAEGDEGAFRLRKGWFLGDGTGCGKGRQVAGIILDNWLQGRRRAVWVSKSDKLIEDARRDWMALGGRESDIVPLSKFRQGSDIRLPEGILFVTYATLRSAEREGKAARLEQVTSWLGEGFDGVIAFDESHAMANAAGEKSDRGDKKASQQGLAGLALQNAVPDARVLYVSATGATVVGNLAYASRLGLWGTGDFPFVTRAEFVAAMEAGGIAA
;
A
#
# COMPACT_ATOMS: atom_id res chain seq x y z
N VAL A 1 10.10 8.44 15.50
CA VAL A 1 10.72 9.78 15.35
C VAL A 1 11.05 10.37 16.74
N ALA A 2 10.06 10.59 17.63
CA ALA A 2 10.31 11.20 18.94
C ALA A 2 11.41 10.48 19.76
N GLN A 3 11.42 9.16 19.75
CA GLN A 3 12.45 8.35 20.42
C GLN A 3 13.85 8.59 19.83
N ILE A 4 13.96 8.70 18.50
CA ILE A 4 15.24 8.96 17.83
C ILE A 4 15.73 10.37 18.12
N LEU A 5 14.86 11.38 18.07
CA LEU A 5 15.22 12.76 18.39
C LEU A 5 15.70 12.90 19.84
N MET A 6 15.03 12.25 20.78
CA MET A 6 15.44 12.23 22.18
C MET A 6 16.80 11.57 22.35
N LEU A 7 17.02 10.40 21.75
CA LEU A 7 18.31 9.70 21.81
C LEU A 7 19.42 10.48 21.10
N SER A 8 19.12 11.13 19.97
CA SER A 8 20.08 12.00 19.29
C SER A 8 20.58 13.13 20.19
N ARG A 9 19.69 13.66 21.07
CA ARG A 9 20.02 14.76 21.97
C ARG A 9 20.65 14.31 23.30
N TYR A 10 20.14 13.22 23.86
CA TYR A 10 20.47 12.81 25.23
C TYR A 10 21.10 11.41 25.32
N GLY A 11 21.14 10.62 24.25
CA GLY A 11 21.57 9.23 24.30
C GLY A 11 23.01 9.04 24.78
N ALA A 12 23.94 9.87 24.32
CA ALA A 12 25.33 9.81 24.76
C ALA A 12 25.48 10.20 26.27
N LEU A 13 24.62 11.09 26.76
CA LEU A 13 24.59 11.44 28.20
C LEU A 13 24.02 10.28 29.02
N MET A 14 22.90 9.68 28.56
CA MET A 14 22.30 8.52 29.22
C MET A 14 23.27 7.35 29.30
N GLN A 15 24.00 7.08 28.23
CA GLN A 15 25.00 6.01 28.17
C GLN A 15 26.16 6.27 29.15
N ARG A 16 26.63 7.50 29.22
CA ARG A 16 27.70 7.90 30.20
C ARG A 16 27.23 7.86 31.65
N GLN A 17 25.97 8.15 31.94
CA GLN A 17 25.38 8.11 33.26
C GLN A 17 24.99 6.71 33.73
N ALA A 18 24.81 5.77 32.79
CA ALA A 18 24.51 4.40 33.12
C ALA A 18 25.74 3.67 33.66
N LEU A 19 25.63 3.12 34.86
CA LEU A 19 26.72 2.42 35.55
C LEU A 19 26.98 1.01 34.95
N SER A 20 26.05 0.50 34.15
CA SER A 20 26.13 -0.81 33.50
C SER A 20 25.20 -0.87 32.28
N PRO A 21 25.40 -1.83 31.36
CA PRO A 21 24.46 -2.08 30.26
C PRO A 21 23.02 -2.36 30.72
N GLN A 22 22.84 -3.03 31.87
CA GLN A 22 21.52 -3.27 32.47
C GLN A 22 20.88 -1.96 32.95
N ALA A 23 21.64 -1.09 33.57
CA ALA A 23 21.15 0.22 34.00
C ALA A 23 20.75 1.08 32.81
N PHE A 24 21.53 1.04 31.72
CA PHE A 24 21.19 1.70 30.46
C PHE A 24 19.89 1.15 29.86
N LEU A 25 19.75 -0.20 29.75
CA LEU A 25 18.53 -0.81 29.28
C LEU A 25 17.31 -0.40 30.11
N THR A 26 17.43 -0.38 31.46
CA THR A 26 16.34 0.07 32.34
C THR A 26 15.95 1.52 32.09
N MET A 27 16.88 2.41 31.80
CA MET A 27 16.58 3.80 31.40
C MET A 27 15.83 3.86 30.10
N ILE A 28 16.25 3.07 29.10
CA ILE A 28 15.60 2.94 27.79
C ILE A 28 14.18 2.37 27.92
N GLU A 29 13.97 1.36 28.75
CA GLU A 29 12.65 0.76 28.99
C GLU A 29 11.68 1.74 29.65
N ARG A 30 12.13 2.49 30.66
CA ARG A 30 11.33 3.54 31.29
C ARG A 30 10.93 4.62 30.30
N PHE A 31 11.86 5.03 29.45
CA PHE A 31 11.56 6.00 28.40
C PHE A 31 10.55 5.43 27.38
N THR A 32 10.73 4.17 26.98
CA THR A 32 9.82 3.49 26.04
C THR A 32 8.41 3.34 26.62
N ALA A 33 8.29 3.15 27.92
CA ALA A 33 7.00 3.05 28.61
C ALA A 33 6.16 4.34 28.50
N LEU A 34 6.80 5.50 28.41
CA LEU A 34 6.15 6.81 28.24
C LEU A 34 5.70 7.06 26.79
N ALA A 35 6.24 6.33 25.82
CA ALA A 35 5.89 6.50 24.41
C ALA A 35 4.56 5.79 24.08
N PRO A 36 3.76 6.34 23.14
CA PRO A 36 2.55 5.67 22.67
C PRO A 36 2.88 4.30 22.03
N SER A 37 1.96 3.34 22.17
CA SER A 37 2.10 2.05 21.50
C SER A 37 1.93 2.20 19.96
N HIS A 38 2.72 1.46 19.19
CA HIS A 38 2.70 1.42 17.73
C HIS A 38 1.90 0.22 17.21
N THR A 39 0.72 -0.04 17.77
CA THR A 39 -0.14 -1.17 17.39
C THR A 39 -0.88 -0.96 16.08
N ARG A 40 -1.03 0.29 15.63
CA ARG A 40 -1.64 0.60 14.33
C ARG A 40 -0.58 0.56 13.24
N ARG A 41 -0.78 -0.29 12.24
CA ARG A 41 0.08 -0.40 11.07
C ARG A 41 -0.58 0.26 9.88
N SER A 42 0.22 0.95 9.05
CA SER A 42 -0.18 1.26 7.68
C SER A 42 -0.09 -0.02 6.84
N GLU A 43 -0.87 -0.12 5.78
CA GLU A 43 -0.81 -1.27 4.88
C GLU A 43 0.56 -1.40 4.22
N ASP A 44 1.25 -0.29 3.93
CA ASP A 44 2.65 -0.33 3.48
C ASP A 44 3.56 -1.02 4.48
N SER A 45 3.37 -0.78 5.77
CA SER A 45 4.13 -1.51 6.79
C SER A 45 3.76 -2.99 6.87
N ILE A 46 2.55 -3.36 6.46
CA ILE A 46 2.12 -4.77 6.34
C ILE A 46 2.68 -5.38 5.06
N ARG A 47 2.53 -4.71 3.92
CA ARG A 47 3.00 -5.16 2.59
C ARG A 47 4.53 -5.34 2.55
N LEU A 48 5.27 -4.37 3.05
CA LEU A 48 6.73 -4.41 3.12
C LEU A 48 7.22 -5.14 4.37
N GLN A 49 6.30 -5.75 5.15
CA GLN A 49 6.58 -6.42 6.42
C GLN A 49 7.46 -5.57 7.36
N GLN A 50 7.20 -4.26 7.36
CA GLN A 50 7.98 -3.27 8.09
C GLN A 50 7.58 -3.25 9.56
N PHE A 51 8.31 -3.99 10.37
CA PHE A 51 8.20 -3.93 11.81
C PHE A 51 9.24 -2.96 12.36
N SER A 52 8.77 -1.91 13.03
CA SER A 52 9.71 -1.03 13.75
C SER A 52 10.35 -1.81 14.89
N THR A 53 11.67 -1.82 14.94
CA THR A 53 12.40 -2.47 16.03
C THR A 53 12.08 -1.78 17.36
N PRO A 54 11.68 -2.51 18.41
CA PRO A 54 11.51 -1.95 19.75
C PRO A 54 12.79 -1.31 20.24
N LEU A 55 12.69 -0.12 20.84
CA LEU A 55 13.87 0.63 21.28
C LEU A 55 14.74 -0.15 22.29
N PRO A 56 14.20 -0.89 23.27
CA PRO A 56 15.01 -1.73 24.14
C PRO A 56 15.77 -2.83 23.38
N LEU A 57 15.14 -3.44 22.37
CA LEU A 57 15.80 -4.44 21.54
C LEU A 57 16.91 -3.82 20.69
N ALA A 58 16.69 -2.62 20.15
CA ALA A 58 17.72 -1.90 19.39
C ALA A 58 18.96 -1.58 20.26
N ALA A 59 18.77 -1.28 21.53
CA ALA A 59 19.88 -1.09 22.49
C ALA A 59 20.69 -2.40 22.70
N ILE A 60 20.01 -3.55 22.72
CA ILE A 60 20.67 -4.86 22.86
C ILE A 60 21.41 -5.24 21.55
N VAL A 61 20.82 -4.94 20.39
CA VAL A 61 21.50 -5.09 19.09
C VAL A 61 22.79 -4.26 19.06
N ALA A 62 22.74 -3.03 19.56
CA ALA A 62 23.90 -2.16 19.64
C ALA A 62 25.01 -2.73 20.57
N GLN A 63 24.61 -3.34 21.70
CA GLN A 63 25.52 -4.04 22.60
C GLN A 63 26.19 -5.23 21.91
N ALA A 64 25.41 -6.04 21.17
CA ALA A 64 25.93 -7.19 20.41
C ALA A 64 26.80 -6.75 19.21
N ALA A 65 26.48 -5.63 18.58
CA ALA A 65 27.24 -5.06 17.47
C ALA A 65 28.60 -4.50 17.91
N GLY A 66 28.70 -3.97 19.12
CA GLY A 66 29.92 -3.38 19.67
C GLY A 66 30.43 -2.23 18.81
N PHE A 67 29.59 -1.22 18.55
CA PHE A 67 29.93 -0.07 17.70
C PHE A 67 31.12 0.73 18.27
N ARG A 68 31.94 1.24 17.34
CA ARG A 68 33.12 2.07 17.61
C ARG A 68 33.05 3.34 16.76
N ASP A 69 33.79 4.35 17.13
CA ASP A 69 33.83 5.65 16.45
C ASP A 69 34.51 5.59 15.07
N ASP A 70 35.38 4.62 14.85
CA ASP A 70 36.04 4.36 13.55
C ASP A 70 35.19 3.51 12.59
N ASP A 71 34.03 3.00 13.02
CA ASP A 71 33.19 2.16 12.18
C ASP A 71 32.52 2.91 11.03
N LEU A 72 32.30 2.17 9.94
CA LEU A 72 31.26 2.45 8.96
C LEU A 72 30.14 1.41 9.16
N MET A 73 29.01 1.84 9.68
CA MET A 73 27.85 0.98 9.89
C MET A 73 26.90 1.07 8.70
N LEU A 74 26.48 -0.07 8.20
CA LEU A 74 25.41 -0.19 7.18
C LEU A 74 24.13 -0.75 7.82
N GLU A 75 22.99 -0.11 7.55
CA GLU A 75 21.66 -0.65 7.80
C GLU A 75 20.91 -0.79 6.47
N PRO A 76 20.81 -2.02 5.89
CA PRO A 76 20.23 -2.25 4.56
C PRO A 76 18.72 -2.03 4.48
N SER A 77 18.01 -2.08 5.61
CA SER A 77 16.56 -1.87 5.71
C SER A 77 16.27 -0.99 6.91
N THR A 78 16.59 0.30 6.78
CA THR A 78 16.72 1.21 7.92
C THR A 78 15.38 1.55 8.59
N GLY A 79 14.29 1.53 7.83
CA GLY A 79 13.01 1.95 8.38
C GLY A 79 13.03 3.39 8.86
N THR A 80 12.91 3.60 10.17
CA THR A 80 12.97 4.93 10.78
C THR A 80 14.34 5.25 11.41
N GLY A 81 15.34 4.34 11.33
CA GLY A 81 16.67 4.55 11.90
C GLY A 81 16.81 4.16 13.37
N MET A 82 15.98 3.22 13.86
CA MET A 82 16.00 2.82 15.26
C MET A 82 17.27 2.05 15.66
N LEU A 83 17.86 1.30 14.75
CA LEU A 83 19.15 0.65 14.95
C LEU A 83 20.30 1.65 14.73
N ALA A 84 20.21 2.48 13.69
CA ALA A 84 21.22 3.47 13.31
C ALA A 84 21.52 4.50 14.40
N ILE A 85 20.52 4.88 15.22
CA ILE A 85 20.73 5.91 16.28
C ILE A 85 21.81 5.51 17.28
N PHE A 86 21.93 4.23 17.61
CA PHE A 86 22.95 3.77 18.56
C PHE A 86 24.36 3.79 17.96
N ALA A 87 24.50 3.50 16.67
CA ALA A 87 25.79 3.65 15.98
C ALA A 87 26.20 5.14 15.91
N LYS A 88 25.23 6.05 15.66
CA LYS A 88 25.48 7.50 15.73
C LYS A 88 25.95 7.96 17.13
N ILE A 89 25.32 7.44 18.19
CA ILE A 89 25.71 7.75 19.57
C ILE A 89 27.15 7.28 19.88
N ALA A 90 27.55 6.13 19.31
CA ALA A 90 28.91 5.59 19.41
C ALA A 90 29.94 6.34 18.54
N GLY A 91 29.51 7.28 17.71
CA GLY A 91 30.40 8.06 16.83
C GLY A 91 30.67 7.44 15.47
N ALA A 92 30.05 6.30 15.13
CA ALA A 92 30.23 5.61 13.85
C ALA A 92 29.68 6.43 12.68
N ARG A 93 30.30 6.29 11.52
CA ARG A 93 29.76 6.78 10.24
C ARG A 93 28.63 5.87 9.78
N LEU A 94 27.60 6.45 9.14
CA LEU A 94 26.39 5.74 8.78
C LEU A 94 26.22 5.65 7.25
N ALA A 95 25.91 4.45 6.77
CA ALA A 95 25.38 4.18 5.45
C ALA A 95 23.98 3.57 5.64
N LEU A 96 22.94 4.26 5.22
CA LEU A 96 21.55 3.89 5.46
C LEU A 96 20.89 3.59 4.12
N ASN A 97 20.11 2.52 4.06
CA ASN A 97 19.35 2.19 2.86
C ASN A 97 17.88 1.97 3.21
N GLU A 98 16.98 2.66 2.51
CA GLU A 98 15.53 2.54 2.72
C GLU A 98 14.80 2.69 1.40
N LEU A 99 14.03 1.67 1.04
CA LEU A 99 13.31 1.61 -0.23
C LEU A 99 12.11 2.57 -0.25
N ALA A 100 11.45 2.80 0.89
CA ALA A 100 10.27 3.64 0.99
C ALA A 100 10.64 5.14 1.03
N ASP A 101 10.20 5.91 0.02
CA ASP A 101 10.50 7.35 -0.16
C ASP A 101 10.21 8.19 1.09
N THR A 102 9.05 7.98 1.71
CA THR A 102 8.64 8.74 2.90
C THR A 102 9.60 8.52 4.07
N ARG A 103 10.07 7.29 4.27
CA ARG A 103 11.02 6.96 5.33
C ARG A 103 12.41 7.45 4.97
N ARG A 104 12.81 7.33 3.70
CA ARG A 104 14.08 7.87 3.20
C ARG A 104 14.19 9.38 3.40
N ALA A 105 13.14 10.13 3.06
CA ALA A 105 13.09 11.57 3.32
C ALA A 105 13.20 11.90 4.81
N LEU A 106 12.57 11.09 5.68
CA LEU A 106 12.69 11.23 7.13
C LEU A 106 14.11 10.93 7.62
N LEU A 107 14.76 9.90 7.08
CA LEU A 107 16.15 9.56 7.44
C LEU A 107 17.11 10.70 7.10
N GLY A 108 16.96 11.34 5.94
CA GLY A 108 17.77 12.51 5.57
C GLY A 108 17.64 13.69 6.55
N GLN A 109 16.47 13.83 7.19
CA GLN A 109 16.28 14.84 8.26
C GLN A 109 16.85 14.40 9.61
N LEU A 110 16.74 13.13 9.98
CA LEU A 110 17.19 12.60 11.27
C LEU A 110 18.70 12.35 11.31
N PHE A 111 19.29 12.04 10.15
CA PHE A 111 20.70 11.68 9.99
C PHE A 111 21.31 12.45 8.82
N PRO A 112 21.44 13.79 8.91
CA PRO A 112 21.88 14.64 7.78
C PRO A 112 23.29 14.31 7.29
N ASP A 113 24.12 13.71 8.13
CA ASP A 113 25.50 13.35 7.81
C ASP A 113 25.63 11.90 7.26
N ALA A 114 24.53 11.15 7.15
CA ALA A 114 24.54 9.77 6.67
C ALA A 114 24.41 9.72 5.15
N ALA A 115 25.12 8.75 4.54
CA ALA A 115 24.84 8.37 3.14
C ALA A 115 23.53 7.57 3.10
N VAL A 116 22.50 8.09 2.41
CA VAL A 116 21.19 7.44 2.30
C VAL A 116 20.95 6.99 0.86
N SER A 117 20.64 5.70 0.67
CA SER A 117 20.34 5.07 -0.63
C SER A 117 18.93 4.46 -0.65
N ASP A 118 18.47 4.04 -1.84
CA ASP A 118 17.11 3.56 -2.12
C ASP A 118 17.08 2.20 -2.83
N HIS A 119 18.08 1.38 -2.59
CA HIS A 119 18.21 0.09 -3.24
C HIS A 119 17.36 -1.00 -2.59
N ASP A 120 17.04 -2.04 -3.37
CA ASP A 120 16.49 -3.27 -2.81
C ASP A 120 17.58 -3.94 -1.94
N ALA A 121 17.28 -4.08 -0.64
CA ALA A 121 18.20 -4.66 0.33
C ALA A 121 18.54 -6.14 0.05
N ALA A 122 17.72 -6.86 -0.73
CA ALA A 122 18.02 -8.22 -1.15
C ALA A 122 19.22 -8.31 -2.10
N SER A 123 19.61 -7.20 -2.74
CA SER A 123 20.75 -7.08 -3.66
C SER A 123 21.69 -5.92 -3.30
N ILE A 124 21.82 -5.62 -2.01
CA ILE A 124 22.58 -4.45 -1.52
C ILE A 124 24.08 -4.56 -1.85
N ASP A 125 24.64 -5.76 -1.94
CA ASP A 125 26.01 -6.01 -2.34
C ASP A 125 26.33 -5.55 -3.76
N ASP A 126 25.39 -5.70 -4.68
CA ASP A 126 25.54 -5.31 -6.08
C ASP A 126 25.19 -3.84 -6.35
N ARG A 127 24.30 -3.27 -5.55
CA ARG A 127 23.71 -1.94 -5.80
C ARG A 127 24.42 -0.80 -5.07
N LEU A 128 24.93 -1.07 -3.87
CA LEU A 128 25.58 -0.05 -3.06
C LEU A 128 26.93 0.35 -3.70
N ASP A 129 27.27 1.64 -3.64
CA ASP A 129 28.56 2.13 -4.14
C ASP A 129 29.73 1.30 -3.58
N ARG A 130 30.67 0.94 -4.44
CA ARG A 130 31.79 0.05 -4.10
C ARG A 130 32.74 0.63 -3.05
N SER A 131 32.76 1.95 -2.89
CA SER A 131 33.54 2.63 -1.83
C SER A 131 32.96 2.42 -0.43
N ILE A 132 31.68 2.05 -0.32
CA ILE A 132 31.01 1.80 0.96
C ILE A 132 31.28 0.34 1.35
N THR A 133 32.30 0.11 2.17
CA THR A 133 32.64 -1.21 2.73
C THR A 133 32.45 -1.15 4.25
N PRO A 134 31.26 -1.57 4.76
CA PRO A 134 30.94 -1.46 6.18
C PRO A 134 31.76 -2.43 7.04
N SER A 135 32.21 -1.97 8.20
CA SER A 135 32.82 -2.81 9.24
C SER A 135 31.75 -3.48 10.13
N VAL A 136 30.56 -2.88 10.21
CA VAL A 136 29.42 -3.43 10.93
C VAL A 136 28.16 -3.29 10.09
N VAL A 137 27.37 -4.36 10.03
CA VAL A 137 26.02 -4.34 9.47
C VAL A 137 25.02 -4.69 10.57
N VAL A 138 23.99 -3.88 10.73
CA VAL A 138 22.85 -4.22 11.59
C VAL A 138 21.58 -4.21 10.75
N MET A 139 20.70 -5.18 10.97
CA MET A 139 19.50 -5.24 10.15
C MET A 139 18.33 -5.96 10.84
N ASN A 140 17.13 -5.51 10.50
CA ASN A 140 15.87 -6.16 10.82
C ASN A 140 15.10 -6.34 9.49
N PRO A 141 15.48 -7.32 8.65
CA PRO A 141 14.88 -7.51 7.33
C PRO A 141 13.42 -7.98 7.44
N PRO A 142 12.62 -7.84 6.37
CA PRO A 142 11.26 -8.36 6.36
C PRO A 142 11.22 -9.85 6.68
N PHE A 143 10.31 -10.26 7.58
CA PHE A 143 10.09 -11.67 7.91
C PHE A 143 9.11 -12.26 6.91
N SER A 144 9.43 -13.38 6.28
CA SER A 144 8.50 -14.17 5.48
C SER A 144 7.54 -14.97 6.40
N ALA A 145 6.59 -14.30 7.04
CA ALA A 145 5.65 -14.90 7.98
C ALA A 145 4.18 -14.86 7.50
N ALA A 146 3.90 -14.65 6.22
CA ALA A 146 2.55 -14.83 5.69
C ALA A 146 2.38 -16.30 5.28
N ASN A 147 1.52 -17.04 5.99
CA ASN A 147 1.21 -18.46 5.76
C ASN A 147 0.54 -18.75 4.40
N HIS A 148 0.43 -17.78 3.49
CA HIS A 148 -0.35 -17.91 2.25
C HIS A 148 0.35 -17.42 0.98
N VAL A 149 1.68 -17.21 0.97
CA VAL A 149 2.39 -16.91 -0.28
C VAL A 149 3.47 -17.95 -0.52
N GLU A 150 3.18 -18.86 -1.44
CA GLU A 150 4.07 -19.96 -1.81
C GLU A 150 5.38 -19.49 -2.47
N GLY A 151 6.46 -20.11 -2.07
CA GLY A 151 7.72 -20.27 -2.80
C GLY A 151 8.69 -19.07 -2.81
N ARG A 152 8.31 -17.88 -3.21
CA ARG A 152 9.25 -16.75 -3.44
C ARG A 152 9.67 -15.98 -2.18
N PHE A 153 8.81 -15.90 -1.16
CA PHE A 153 9.10 -15.14 0.08
C PHE A 153 9.90 -15.90 1.14
N ARG A 154 9.94 -17.23 1.08
CA ARG A 154 10.77 -18.03 2.02
C ARG A 154 12.27 -17.79 1.85
N GLN A 155 12.71 -17.27 0.71
CA GLN A 155 14.11 -16.94 0.43
C GLN A 155 14.50 -15.49 0.74
N ALA A 156 13.54 -14.60 1.01
CA ALA A 156 13.81 -13.18 1.23
C ALA A 156 14.81 -12.94 2.37
N THR A 157 14.57 -13.48 3.56
CA THR A 157 15.50 -13.36 4.70
C THR A 157 16.90 -13.86 4.35
N SER A 158 17.00 -15.00 3.65
CA SER A 158 18.29 -15.56 3.21
C SER A 158 19.03 -14.65 2.24
N GLN A 159 18.32 -14.09 1.26
CA GLN A 159 18.90 -13.16 0.28
C GLN A 159 19.41 -11.90 0.96
N HIS A 160 18.61 -11.28 1.82
CA HIS A 160 19.01 -10.08 2.57
C HIS A 160 20.28 -10.34 3.42
N VAL A 161 20.31 -11.45 4.17
CA VAL A 161 21.44 -11.78 5.03
C VAL A 161 22.70 -12.05 4.20
N LEU A 162 22.60 -12.83 3.13
CA LEU A 162 23.75 -13.18 2.28
C LEU A 162 24.27 -11.96 1.51
N SER A 163 23.41 -11.09 1.01
CA SER A 163 23.77 -9.86 0.34
C SER A 163 24.49 -8.90 1.30
N ALA A 164 23.93 -8.72 2.52
CA ALA A 164 24.56 -7.91 3.55
C ALA A 164 25.95 -8.46 3.98
N LEU A 165 26.05 -9.79 4.13
CA LEU A 165 27.32 -10.46 4.47
C LEU A 165 28.35 -10.33 3.34
N ALA A 166 27.93 -10.40 2.07
CA ALA A 166 28.82 -10.21 0.93
C ALA A 166 29.46 -8.81 0.99
N ARG A 167 28.66 -7.78 1.33
CA ARG A 167 29.11 -6.38 1.40
C ARG A 167 29.96 -6.06 2.62
N LEU A 168 29.80 -6.81 3.71
CA LEU A 168 30.55 -6.61 4.94
C LEU A 168 32.06 -6.77 4.71
N ALA A 169 32.87 -5.90 5.31
CA ALA A 169 34.33 -5.99 5.28
C ALA A 169 34.83 -7.32 5.88
N PRO A 170 35.96 -7.86 5.40
CA PRO A 170 36.63 -8.97 6.10
C PRO A 170 36.95 -8.60 7.55
N GLY A 171 36.65 -9.49 8.49
CA GLY A 171 36.76 -9.22 9.94
C GLY A 171 35.62 -8.38 10.52
N GLY A 172 34.63 -7.99 9.72
CA GLY A 172 33.45 -7.24 10.16
C GLY A 172 32.39 -8.11 10.81
N ARG A 173 31.40 -7.46 11.44
CA ARG A 173 30.30 -8.09 12.18
C ARG A 173 28.94 -7.76 11.59
N LEU A 174 28.11 -8.77 11.37
CA LEU A 174 26.69 -8.65 11.02
C LEU A 174 25.83 -9.02 12.24
N VAL A 175 24.90 -8.16 12.62
CA VAL A 175 23.89 -8.44 13.65
C VAL A 175 22.52 -8.35 13.03
N VAL A 176 21.76 -9.44 13.07
CA VAL A 176 20.47 -9.51 12.40
C VAL A 176 19.36 -10.02 13.32
N ILE A 177 18.20 -9.36 13.23
CA ILE A 177 16.94 -9.84 13.81
C ILE A 177 16.18 -10.57 12.69
N THR A 178 15.80 -11.80 12.92
CA THR A 178 15.06 -12.64 11.96
C THR A 178 13.85 -13.30 12.63
N GLY A 179 13.03 -14.01 11.86
CA GLY A 179 12.05 -14.94 12.46
C GLY A 179 12.78 -16.05 13.25
N GLU A 180 12.13 -16.58 14.28
CA GLU A 180 12.68 -17.65 15.15
C GLU A 180 13.20 -18.86 14.35
N SER A 181 12.55 -19.15 13.24
CA SER A 181 12.89 -20.27 12.34
C SER A 181 14.24 -20.16 11.63
N PHE A 182 14.92 -18.99 11.65
CA PHE A 182 16.23 -18.80 11.02
C PHE A 182 17.33 -19.52 11.81
N ARG A 183 17.46 -20.81 11.56
CA ARG A 183 18.45 -21.69 12.23
C ARG A 183 18.89 -22.86 11.30
N PRO A 184 20.12 -23.38 11.45
CA PRO A 184 20.67 -24.40 10.55
C PRO A 184 19.96 -25.75 10.63
N SER A 185 19.29 -26.07 11.76
CA SER A 185 18.53 -27.30 11.93
C SER A 185 17.26 -27.37 11.07
N LEU A 186 16.77 -26.23 10.54
CA LEU A 186 15.63 -26.19 9.62
C LEU A 186 16.08 -26.37 8.18
N LYS A 187 15.52 -27.36 7.49
CA LYS A 187 15.83 -27.68 6.07
C LYS A 187 15.75 -26.47 5.14
N SER A 188 14.81 -25.57 5.39
CA SER A 188 14.60 -24.33 4.59
C SER A 188 15.78 -23.36 4.65
N PHE A 189 16.60 -23.38 5.69
CA PHE A 189 17.72 -22.47 5.87
C PHE A 189 19.09 -23.18 5.82
N GLN A 190 19.12 -24.49 5.70
CA GLN A 190 20.35 -25.27 5.71
C GLN A 190 21.35 -24.83 4.66
N SER A 191 20.92 -24.62 3.41
CA SER A 191 21.76 -24.10 2.33
C SER A 191 22.26 -22.66 2.60
N THR A 192 21.47 -21.84 3.28
CA THR A 192 21.88 -20.48 3.66
C THR A 192 23.01 -20.53 4.68
N PHE A 193 22.89 -21.35 5.71
CA PHE A 193 23.94 -21.50 6.73
C PHE A 193 25.21 -22.17 6.19
N GLN A 194 25.08 -23.09 5.22
CA GLN A 194 26.24 -23.61 4.48
C GLN A 194 26.99 -22.50 3.73
N ARG A 195 26.25 -21.58 3.06
CA ARG A 195 26.86 -20.44 2.38
C ARG A 195 27.48 -19.44 3.36
N ILE A 196 26.83 -19.16 4.49
CA ILE A 196 27.42 -18.32 5.55
C ILE A 196 28.74 -18.96 6.02
N GLY A 197 28.76 -20.25 6.30
CA GLY A 197 29.93 -20.99 6.77
C GLY A 197 31.12 -20.98 5.83
N GLN A 198 30.94 -20.65 4.53
CA GLN A 198 32.06 -20.49 3.60
C GLN A 198 32.95 -19.29 3.91
N SER A 199 32.42 -18.21 4.48
CA SER A 199 33.14 -16.95 4.68
C SER A 199 32.99 -16.32 6.08
N ALA A 200 32.13 -16.87 6.92
CA ALA A 200 31.78 -16.29 8.20
C ALA A 200 31.37 -17.34 9.24
N ASP A 201 31.38 -16.98 10.50
CA ASP A 201 31.02 -17.83 11.62
C ASP A 201 29.81 -17.23 12.37
N VAL A 202 28.81 -18.06 12.70
CA VAL A 202 27.75 -17.67 13.62
C VAL A 202 28.31 -17.75 15.04
N VAL A 203 28.49 -16.61 15.67
CA VAL A 203 29.13 -16.53 17.00
C VAL A 203 28.12 -16.40 18.15
N PHE A 204 26.86 -16.06 17.82
CA PHE A 204 25.79 -15.96 18.81
C PHE A 204 24.42 -16.07 18.12
N SER A 205 23.48 -16.80 18.74
CA SER A 205 22.08 -16.85 18.28
C SER A 205 21.13 -17.17 19.43
N ALA A 206 20.17 -16.29 19.71
CA ALA A 206 19.17 -16.46 20.77
C ALA A 206 17.76 -16.13 20.26
N PRO A 207 16.77 -17.02 20.47
CA PRO A 207 15.38 -16.73 20.17
C PRO A 207 14.77 -15.79 21.22
N ILE A 208 13.83 -14.97 20.79
CA ILE A 208 13.20 -13.89 21.55
C ILE A 208 11.69 -14.11 21.50
N ASP A 209 11.03 -14.16 22.67
CA ASP A 209 9.57 -14.27 22.79
C ASP A 209 8.91 -13.07 22.07
N GLY A 210 7.90 -13.35 21.29
CA GLY A 210 7.16 -12.36 20.51
C GLY A 210 6.49 -11.26 21.35
N LYS A 211 6.30 -11.48 22.66
CA LYS A 211 5.80 -10.44 23.58
C LYS A 211 6.67 -9.19 23.59
N VAL A 212 7.96 -9.30 23.31
CA VAL A 212 8.88 -8.14 23.18
C VAL A 212 8.41 -7.19 22.09
N PHE A 213 7.78 -7.68 21.03
CA PHE A 213 7.22 -6.89 19.94
C PHE A 213 5.74 -6.52 20.12
N ALA A 214 5.06 -6.93 21.19
CA ALA A 214 3.62 -6.75 21.36
C ALA A 214 3.17 -5.28 21.23
N ARG A 215 3.95 -4.33 21.79
CA ARG A 215 3.69 -2.88 21.69
C ARG A 215 3.89 -2.33 20.26
N HIS A 216 4.50 -3.09 19.37
CA HIS A 216 4.73 -2.78 17.95
C HIS A 216 3.81 -3.58 17.02
N GLY A 217 2.77 -4.19 17.58
CA GLY A 217 1.66 -4.81 16.83
C GLY A 217 1.99 -6.20 16.25
N THR A 218 2.94 -6.95 16.79
CA THR A 218 3.17 -8.37 16.48
C THR A 218 3.58 -9.12 17.74
N THR A 219 3.28 -10.43 17.76
CA THR A 219 3.71 -11.37 18.81
C THR A 219 4.45 -12.55 18.19
N ILE A 220 5.07 -12.33 17.02
CA ILE A 220 5.85 -13.38 16.33
C ILE A 220 7.19 -13.51 17.05
N ASP A 221 7.55 -14.76 17.38
CA ASP A 221 8.86 -15.07 17.94
C ASP A 221 9.95 -14.73 16.93
N THR A 222 10.98 -14.06 17.41
CA THR A 222 12.11 -13.61 16.60
C THR A 222 13.41 -14.22 17.11
N ARG A 223 14.51 -13.92 16.42
CA ARG A 223 15.84 -14.41 16.77
C ARG A 223 16.86 -13.33 16.53
N LEU A 224 17.73 -13.10 17.49
CA LEU A 224 18.93 -12.27 17.33
C LEU A 224 20.09 -13.18 16.96
N THR A 225 20.73 -12.94 15.82
CA THR A 225 21.89 -13.71 15.35
C THR A 225 23.06 -12.76 15.08
N VAL A 226 24.24 -13.12 15.56
CA VAL A 226 25.52 -12.40 15.32
C VAL A 226 26.42 -13.28 14.50
N ILE A 227 26.94 -12.72 13.41
CA ILE A 227 27.77 -13.39 12.41
C ILE A 227 29.06 -12.57 12.23
N ASP A 228 30.20 -13.15 12.48
CA ASP A 228 31.50 -12.54 12.24
C ASP A 228 32.09 -13.03 10.91
N LYS A 229 32.36 -12.11 9.99
CA LYS A 229 33.03 -12.43 8.72
C LYS A 229 34.50 -12.68 8.97
N ARG A 230 35.04 -13.77 8.41
CA ARG A 230 36.47 -14.10 8.58
C ARG A 230 37.35 -13.03 7.95
N ALA A 231 38.52 -12.80 8.54
CA ALA A 231 39.53 -11.93 7.95
C ALA A 231 40.07 -12.54 6.65
N ALA A 232 40.53 -11.68 5.74
CA ALA A 232 41.14 -12.14 4.50
C ALA A 232 42.38 -13.02 4.81
N GLY A 233 42.46 -14.24 4.25
CA GLY A 233 43.56 -15.18 4.47
C GLY A 233 43.49 -16.00 5.76
N ALA A 234 42.39 -15.93 6.53
CA ALA A 234 42.19 -16.83 7.64
C ALA A 234 41.99 -18.27 7.12
N GLU A 235 42.72 -19.22 7.66
CA GLU A 235 42.54 -20.63 7.38
C GLU A 235 41.14 -21.07 7.79
N GLU A 236 40.58 -22.05 7.06
CA GLU A 236 39.29 -22.65 7.36
C GLU A 236 39.40 -23.37 8.72
N THR A 237 39.04 -22.66 9.79
CA THR A 237 38.94 -23.30 11.11
C THR A 237 37.80 -24.29 11.08
N ALA A 238 37.99 -25.46 11.71
CA ALA A 238 36.94 -26.45 11.88
C ALA A 238 35.64 -25.74 12.36
N PRO A 239 34.46 -26.11 11.85
CA PRO A 239 33.23 -25.43 12.18
C PRO A 239 33.13 -25.32 13.70
N ALA A 240 33.07 -24.07 14.20
CA ALA A 240 32.82 -23.82 15.59
C ALA A 240 31.58 -24.62 15.99
N ASP A 241 31.62 -25.20 17.19
CA ASP A 241 30.50 -25.99 17.69
C ASP A 241 29.21 -25.17 17.53
N ILE A 242 28.44 -25.51 16.49
CA ILE A 242 27.25 -24.77 16.12
C ILE A 242 26.28 -24.71 17.28
N ASP A 243 26.26 -25.77 18.12
CA ASP A 243 25.36 -25.84 19.28
C ASP A 243 25.77 -24.86 20.40
N ALA A 244 27.05 -24.57 20.54
CA ALA A 244 27.53 -23.60 21.55
C ALA A 244 27.11 -22.15 21.28
N ALA A 245 26.78 -21.79 20.04
CA ALA A 245 26.31 -20.45 19.67
C ALA A 245 24.79 -20.27 19.86
N TYR A 246 24.01 -21.35 20.09
CA TYR A 246 22.56 -21.33 20.16
C TYR A 246 22.05 -21.41 21.61
N HIS A 247 21.27 -20.44 22.02
CA HIS A 247 20.77 -20.26 23.38
C HIS A 247 19.26 -20.54 23.48
N PRO A 248 18.72 -20.82 24.69
CA PRO A 248 17.30 -20.97 24.92
C PRO A 248 16.53 -19.64 24.68
N ILE A 249 15.20 -19.72 24.59
CA ILE A 249 14.34 -18.57 24.36
C ILE A 249 14.44 -17.55 25.50
N CYS A 250 14.62 -16.28 25.14
CA CYS A 250 14.62 -15.16 26.05
C CYS A 250 13.22 -14.57 26.16
N ALA A 251 12.61 -14.64 27.33
CA ALA A 251 11.24 -14.18 27.56
C ALA A 251 11.13 -12.65 27.60
N THR A 252 12.20 -11.96 28.02
CA THR A 252 12.25 -10.50 28.18
C THR A 252 13.49 -9.90 27.53
N THR A 253 13.50 -8.59 27.34
CA THR A 253 14.68 -7.81 26.92
C THR A 253 15.83 -7.92 27.93
N SER A 254 15.53 -7.99 29.22
CA SER A 254 16.52 -8.18 30.27
C SER A 254 17.21 -9.53 30.19
N ASP A 255 16.44 -10.62 29.93
CA ASP A 255 17.00 -11.96 29.73
C ASP A 255 17.93 -11.97 28.51
N LEU A 256 17.48 -11.40 27.39
CA LEU A 256 18.28 -11.32 26.18
C LEU A 256 19.58 -10.56 26.40
N LEU A 257 19.53 -9.41 27.08
CA LEU A 257 20.74 -8.65 27.41
C LEU A 257 21.71 -9.48 28.27
N SER A 258 21.20 -10.19 29.27
CA SER A 258 22.03 -11.03 30.13
C SER A 258 22.73 -12.15 29.34
N VAL A 259 22.01 -12.78 28.41
CA VAL A 259 22.56 -13.83 27.55
C VAL A 259 23.58 -13.23 26.57
N VAL A 260 23.32 -12.04 25.98
CA VAL A 260 24.27 -11.35 25.11
C VAL A 260 25.55 -11.01 25.85
N LEU A 261 25.47 -10.45 27.06
CA LEU A 261 26.66 -10.08 27.85
C LEU A 261 27.49 -11.29 28.30
N ALA A 262 26.82 -12.44 28.54
CA ALA A 262 27.52 -13.65 28.99
C ALA A 262 28.16 -14.44 27.85
N HIS A 263 27.55 -14.44 26.65
CA HIS A 263 27.88 -15.42 25.60
C HIS A 263 28.22 -14.80 24.23
N CYS A 264 27.83 -13.54 23.95
CA CYS A 264 28.22 -12.91 22.69
C CYS A 264 29.69 -12.44 22.81
N PRO A 265 30.60 -12.97 21.97
CA PRO A 265 32.01 -12.58 22.08
C PRO A 265 32.21 -11.12 21.72
N GLU A 266 33.20 -10.47 22.35
CA GLU A 266 33.61 -9.13 21.96
C GLU A 266 34.04 -9.11 20.48
N ARG A 267 33.66 -8.04 19.78
CA ARG A 267 34.04 -7.87 18.39
C ARG A 267 35.54 -7.69 18.25
N ARG A 268 36.16 -8.53 17.43
CA ARG A 268 37.59 -8.39 17.08
C ARG A 268 37.83 -7.05 16.40
N SER A 269 38.96 -6.41 16.64
CA SER A 269 39.34 -5.20 15.90
C SER A 269 39.58 -5.60 14.44
N PRO A 270 38.96 -4.95 13.45
CA PRO A 270 39.34 -5.14 12.08
C PRO A 270 40.79 -4.69 11.88
N PRO A 271 41.55 -5.26 10.95
CA PRO A 271 42.86 -4.72 10.56
C PRO A 271 42.67 -3.26 10.12
N PRO A 272 43.61 -2.34 10.38
CA PRO A 272 43.47 -0.94 10.04
C PRO A 272 43.16 -0.83 8.53
N CYS A 273 42.06 -0.18 8.22
CA CYS A 273 41.70 0.12 6.85
C CYS A 273 42.82 0.96 6.22
N PRO A 274 43.36 0.62 5.05
CA PRO A 274 44.37 1.45 4.41
C PRO A 274 43.78 2.85 4.25
N THR A 275 44.42 3.81 4.87
CA THR A 275 44.11 5.23 4.77
C THR A 275 44.15 5.59 3.28
N THR A 276 42.99 5.80 2.69
CA THR A 276 42.89 6.32 1.33
C THR A 276 43.49 7.71 1.39
N SER A 277 44.65 7.87 0.80
CA SER A 277 45.32 9.16 0.57
C SER A 277 44.28 10.14 0.06
N ALA A 278 44.33 11.33 0.60
CA ALA A 278 43.51 12.46 0.23
C ALA A 278 43.28 12.49 -1.28
N LEU A 279 42.00 12.41 -1.67
CA LEU A 279 41.59 12.66 -3.04
C LEU A 279 42.05 14.06 -3.40
N SER A 280 43.06 14.13 -4.26
CA SER A 280 43.49 15.36 -4.90
C SER A 280 42.28 16.00 -5.59
N VAL A 281 41.89 17.16 -5.12
CA VAL A 281 40.86 18.00 -5.75
C VAL A 281 41.29 18.24 -7.20
N PRO A 282 40.46 17.87 -8.21
CA PRO A 282 40.79 18.20 -9.59
C PRO A 282 40.82 19.71 -9.74
N SER A 283 41.89 20.22 -10.38
CA SER A 283 42.05 21.65 -10.72
C SER A 283 40.81 22.16 -11.43
N GLN A 284 40.31 23.33 -10.98
CA GLN A 284 39.13 24.01 -11.50
C GLN A 284 39.20 24.12 -13.04
N PRO A 285 38.12 23.72 -13.76
CA PRO A 285 38.07 23.90 -15.22
C PRO A 285 37.97 25.39 -15.56
N THR A 286 38.68 25.77 -16.64
CA THR A 286 38.70 27.15 -17.19
C THR A 286 37.30 27.64 -17.54
N ARG A 287 37.05 28.94 -17.37
CA ARG A 287 35.73 29.61 -17.50
C ARG A 287 34.96 29.28 -18.78
N THR A 288 35.62 28.91 -19.87
CA THR A 288 35.00 28.62 -21.18
C THR A 288 34.33 27.24 -21.22
N ASN A 289 34.79 26.27 -20.41
CA ASN A 289 34.20 24.90 -20.34
C ASN A 289 32.97 24.85 -19.44
N LEU A 290 32.85 25.74 -18.46
CA LEU A 290 31.72 25.77 -17.52
C LEU A 290 30.38 26.15 -18.19
N HIS A 291 30.43 26.99 -19.21
CA HIS A 291 29.19 27.41 -19.91
C HIS A 291 28.64 26.30 -20.81
N ALA A 292 29.53 25.56 -21.48
CA ALA A 292 29.15 24.40 -22.30
C ALA A 292 28.62 23.25 -21.43
N LEU A 293 29.29 22.96 -20.30
CA LEU A 293 28.86 21.95 -19.32
C LEU A 293 27.54 22.31 -18.63
N ARG A 294 27.35 23.60 -18.28
CA ARG A 294 26.07 24.08 -17.74
C ARG A 294 24.92 23.99 -18.75
N ASN A 295 25.18 24.25 -20.01
CA ASN A 295 24.18 24.13 -21.06
C ASN A 295 23.85 22.69 -21.39
N ALA A 296 24.85 21.79 -21.39
CA ALA A 296 24.63 20.34 -21.53
C ALA A 296 23.85 19.77 -20.34
N ALA A 297 24.25 20.11 -19.09
CA ALA A 297 23.54 19.70 -17.88
C ALA A 297 22.12 20.27 -17.81
N ARG A 298 21.91 21.54 -18.26
CA ARG A 298 20.55 22.11 -18.34
C ARG A 298 19.69 21.42 -19.39
N LYS A 299 20.27 21.03 -20.53
CA LYS A 299 19.56 20.30 -21.59
C LYS A 299 19.20 18.89 -21.14
N GLU A 300 20.12 18.22 -20.45
CA GLU A 300 19.91 16.89 -19.86
C GLU A 300 18.89 16.92 -18.70
N THR A 301 19.00 17.91 -17.79
CA THR A 301 18.02 18.12 -16.71
C THR A 301 16.64 18.48 -17.26
N ARG A 302 16.56 19.23 -18.38
CA ARG A 302 15.30 19.58 -19.04
C ARG A 302 14.72 18.35 -19.75
N ALA A 303 15.52 17.53 -20.45
CA ALA A 303 15.08 16.29 -21.08
C ALA A 303 14.60 15.28 -20.05
N LEU A 304 15.32 15.11 -18.94
CA LEU A 304 14.90 14.28 -17.79
C LEU A 304 13.64 14.82 -17.09
N ALA A 305 13.47 16.14 -17.03
CA ALA A 305 12.26 16.75 -16.49
C ALA A 305 11.06 16.60 -17.44
N GLU A 306 11.29 16.70 -18.75
CA GLU A 306 10.27 16.46 -19.79
C GLU A 306 9.89 14.97 -19.85
N GLU A 307 10.85 14.04 -19.69
CA GLU A 307 10.61 12.60 -19.60
C GLU A 307 9.88 12.21 -18.29
N ARG A 308 10.22 12.87 -17.17
CA ARG A 308 9.49 12.72 -15.90
C ARG A 308 8.09 13.37 -15.93
N ALA A 309 7.86 14.33 -16.81
CA ALA A 309 6.55 14.98 -16.97
C ALA A 309 5.55 14.10 -17.74
N LYS A 310 6.02 13.20 -18.62
CA LYS A 310 5.13 12.26 -19.34
C LYS A 310 4.52 11.24 -18.37
N HIS A 311 3.20 11.07 -18.46
CA HIS A 311 2.53 10.04 -17.68
C HIS A 311 2.92 8.64 -18.20
N PRO A 312 3.07 7.59 -17.31
CA PRO A 312 3.41 6.23 -17.75
C PRO A 312 2.48 5.67 -18.83
N PHE A 313 1.23 6.13 -18.84
CA PHE A 313 0.22 5.68 -19.81
C PHE A 313 0.25 6.44 -21.14
N ASP A 314 1.07 7.49 -21.30
CA ASP A 314 1.11 8.26 -22.56
C ASP A 314 1.81 7.51 -23.71
N ASP A 315 2.79 6.66 -23.38
CA ASP A 315 3.59 5.91 -24.35
C ASP A 315 3.28 4.38 -24.31
N ILE A 316 2.23 3.95 -23.60
CA ILE A 316 1.89 2.54 -23.48
C ILE A 316 1.07 2.04 -24.66
N GLU A 317 1.42 0.86 -25.19
CA GLU A 317 0.63 0.24 -26.24
C GLU A 317 -0.71 -0.29 -25.69
N THR A 318 -1.80 0.28 -26.16
CA THR A 318 -3.16 -0.06 -25.76
C THR A 318 -3.92 -0.72 -26.90
N ALA A 319 -4.88 -1.56 -26.55
CA ALA A 319 -5.83 -2.12 -27.49
C ALA A 319 -7.19 -2.33 -26.82
N PRO A 320 -8.28 -2.34 -27.60
CA PRO A 320 -9.54 -2.87 -27.08
C PRO A 320 -9.37 -4.31 -26.60
N LEU A 321 -9.85 -4.59 -25.38
CA LEU A 321 -9.80 -5.95 -24.82
C LEU A 321 -10.63 -6.90 -25.68
N ASP A 322 -10.01 -7.93 -26.18
CA ASP A 322 -10.72 -8.96 -26.93
C ASP A 322 -11.29 -10.05 -26.02
N TYR A 323 -12.53 -10.44 -26.31
CA TYR A 323 -13.21 -11.55 -25.64
C TYR A 323 -14.23 -12.18 -26.58
N LEU A 324 -14.57 -13.42 -26.32
CA LEU A 324 -15.55 -14.19 -27.10
C LEU A 324 -16.85 -14.34 -26.31
N PRO A 325 -18.02 -14.19 -26.93
CA PRO A 325 -19.27 -14.57 -26.30
C PRO A 325 -19.27 -16.06 -25.94
N LYS A 326 -19.76 -16.37 -24.75
CA LYS A 326 -19.99 -17.74 -24.27
C LYS A 326 -21.50 -17.96 -24.16
N ALA A 327 -21.99 -19.04 -24.72
CA ALA A 327 -23.40 -19.41 -24.55
C ALA A 327 -23.60 -19.78 -23.06
N TRP A 328 -24.59 -19.13 -22.45
CA TRP A 328 -25.00 -19.50 -21.11
C TRP A 328 -25.68 -20.89 -21.15
N SER A 329 -25.36 -21.69 -20.16
CA SER A 329 -26.07 -22.94 -19.89
C SER A 329 -26.54 -22.90 -18.43
N GLU A 330 -27.76 -23.37 -18.21
CA GLU A 330 -28.26 -23.55 -16.87
C GLU A 330 -27.33 -24.49 -16.08
N PRO A 331 -26.94 -24.16 -14.85
CA PRO A 331 -26.08 -25.02 -14.06
C PRO A 331 -26.68 -26.42 -13.90
N ASP A 332 -25.87 -27.46 -14.14
CA ASP A 332 -26.24 -28.85 -13.91
C ASP A 332 -26.41 -29.13 -12.41
N GLY A 333 -27.63 -29.22 -11.93
CA GLY A 333 -27.95 -29.60 -10.58
C GLY A 333 -29.14 -28.81 -10.02
N ALA A 334 -30.04 -29.51 -9.37
CA ALA A 334 -31.18 -28.87 -8.74
C ALA A 334 -30.68 -27.85 -7.71
N LEU A 335 -31.21 -26.63 -7.79
CA LEU A 335 -31.08 -25.52 -6.82
C LEU A 335 -31.32 -25.93 -5.34
N GLN A 336 -31.43 -27.21 -5.08
CA GLN A 336 -31.92 -27.76 -3.79
C GLN A 336 -30.82 -28.05 -2.77
N ASP A 337 -29.55 -28.22 -3.17
CA ASP A 337 -28.53 -28.74 -2.26
C ASP A 337 -27.34 -27.81 -1.96
N THR A 338 -27.10 -26.78 -2.77
CA THR A 338 -25.99 -25.83 -2.53
C THR A 338 -26.43 -24.37 -2.58
N VAL A 339 -26.08 -23.63 -1.56
CA VAL A 339 -26.34 -22.18 -1.50
C VAL A 339 -25.35 -21.39 -2.37
N TYR A 340 -24.16 -21.92 -2.57
CA TYR A 340 -23.08 -21.32 -3.37
C TYR A 340 -22.43 -22.36 -4.29
N GLU A 341 -21.99 -21.89 -5.44
CA GLU A 341 -21.20 -22.65 -6.43
C GLU A 341 -19.92 -21.89 -6.80
N ALA A 342 -18.98 -22.59 -7.45
CA ALA A 342 -17.77 -21.94 -7.94
C ALA A 342 -18.12 -20.90 -9.01
N TYR A 343 -17.51 -19.72 -8.92
CA TYR A 343 -17.70 -18.68 -9.91
C TYR A 343 -16.93 -18.99 -11.19
N ASP A 344 -17.61 -18.92 -12.33
CA ASP A 344 -17.03 -18.93 -13.67
C ASP A 344 -17.73 -17.86 -14.53
N LEU A 345 -17.00 -17.27 -15.49
CA LEU A 345 -17.58 -16.30 -16.42
C LEU A 345 -18.65 -16.99 -17.29
N GLN A 346 -19.87 -16.46 -17.24
CA GLN A 346 -21.02 -17.14 -17.84
C GLN A 346 -21.34 -16.67 -19.27
N ALA A 347 -21.13 -15.39 -19.59
CA ALA A 347 -21.50 -14.81 -20.89
C ALA A 347 -20.31 -14.55 -21.81
N ILE A 348 -19.10 -14.57 -21.30
CA ILE A 348 -17.88 -14.26 -22.06
C ILE A 348 -16.74 -15.19 -21.68
N ARG A 349 -15.75 -15.30 -22.58
CA ARG A 349 -14.45 -15.91 -22.36
C ARG A 349 -13.37 -14.94 -22.77
N ILE A 350 -12.41 -14.70 -21.92
CA ILE A 350 -11.27 -13.81 -22.14
C ILE A 350 -10.02 -14.67 -22.27
N ASP A 351 -9.57 -14.88 -23.51
CA ASP A 351 -8.42 -15.75 -23.77
C ASP A 351 -7.14 -15.15 -23.18
N GLY A 352 -6.37 -15.96 -22.45
CA GLY A 352 -5.13 -15.55 -21.81
C GLY A 352 -5.29 -14.74 -20.52
N ALA A 353 -6.51 -14.48 -20.05
CA ALA A 353 -6.71 -13.85 -18.75
C ALA A 353 -6.36 -14.81 -17.61
N ALA A 354 -5.71 -14.29 -16.58
CA ALA A 354 -5.35 -15.05 -15.39
C ALA A 354 -6.59 -15.41 -14.57
N GLU A 355 -6.55 -16.57 -13.93
CA GLU A 355 -7.53 -16.93 -12.91
C GLU A 355 -7.40 -16.00 -11.70
N HIS A 356 -8.49 -15.86 -10.94
CA HIS A 356 -8.43 -15.11 -9.69
C HIS A 356 -7.57 -15.86 -8.66
N PRO A 357 -6.66 -15.19 -7.92
CA PRO A 357 -5.74 -15.85 -6.99
C PRO A 357 -6.45 -16.55 -5.81
N THR A 358 -7.71 -16.20 -5.57
CA THR A 358 -8.57 -16.84 -4.56
C THR A 358 -9.76 -17.47 -5.28
N ALA A 359 -10.14 -18.68 -4.91
CA ALA A 359 -11.36 -19.31 -5.42
C ALA A 359 -12.58 -18.41 -5.11
N LEU A 360 -13.28 -17.98 -6.15
CA LEU A 360 -14.49 -17.18 -6.03
C LEU A 360 -15.72 -18.09 -6.07
N VAL A 361 -16.76 -17.65 -5.38
CA VAL A 361 -18.06 -18.33 -5.37
C VAL A 361 -19.18 -17.35 -5.67
N GLN A 362 -20.24 -17.83 -6.29
CA GLN A 362 -21.49 -17.09 -6.51
C GLN A 362 -22.66 -17.81 -5.85
N SER A 363 -23.75 -17.12 -5.60
CA SER A 363 -24.96 -17.80 -5.14
C SER A 363 -25.56 -18.61 -6.31
N ALA A 364 -26.08 -19.78 -6.03
CA ALA A 364 -26.74 -20.60 -7.03
C ALA A 364 -27.94 -19.87 -7.67
N ALA A 365 -28.62 -19.02 -6.93
CA ALA A 365 -29.70 -18.19 -7.44
C ALA A 365 -29.22 -17.17 -8.49
N MET A 366 -28.04 -16.57 -8.32
CA MET A 366 -27.44 -15.68 -9.32
C MET A 366 -26.97 -16.45 -10.55
N ALA A 367 -26.41 -17.62 -10.38
CA ALA A 367 -25.94 -18.48 -11.45
C ALA A 367 -27.07 -18.97 -12.36
N SER A 368 -28.29 -19.10 -11.84
CA SER A 368 -29.48 -19.54 -12.61
C SER A 368 -30.08 -18.45 -13.51
N VAL A 369 -29.56 -17.20 -13.44
CA VAL A 369 -30.03 -16.09 -14.27
C VAL A 369 -29.00 -15.83 -15.38
N PRO A 370 -29.39 -15.93 -16.69
CA PRO A 370 -28.48 -15.67 -17.78
C PRO A 370 -28.01 -14.19 -17.73
N PRO A 371 -26.69 -13.93 -17.64
CA PRO A 371 -26.19 -12.57 -17.71
C PRO A 371 -26.34 -12.00 -19.13
N PRO A 372 -26.52 -10.68 -19.28
CA PRO A 372 -26.53 -10.07 -20.60
C PRO A 372 -25.17 -10.24 -21.28
N VAL A 373 -25.19 -10.50 -22.61
CA VAL A 373 -23.94 -10.53 -23.40
C VAL A 373 -23.47 -9.08 -23.58
N PRO A 374 -22.28 -8.70 -23.07
CA PRO A 374 -21.78 -7.35 -23.22
C PRO A 374 -21.28 -7.07 -24.64
N SER A 375 -21.30 -5.80 -25.03
CA SER A 375 -20.76 -5.33 -26.32
C SER A 375 -19.54 -4.41 -26.14
N TYR A 376 -19.34 -3.86 -24.95
CA TYR A 376 -18.26 -2.92 -24.64
C TYR A 376 -16.90 -3.62 -24.60
N ARG A 377 -15.90 -2.99 -25.21
CA ARG A 377 -14.51 -3.47 -25.20
C ARG A 377 -13.62 -2.40 -24.56
N PRO A 378 -13.21 -2.59 -23.29
CA PRO A 378 -12.34 -1.63 -22.59
C PRO A 378 -11.02 -1.45 -23.33
N VAL A 379 -10.50 -0.23 -23.35
CA VAL A 379 -9.16 0.07 -23.87
C VAL A 379 -8.16 -0.10 -22.75
N LEU A 380 -7.33 -1.13 -22.82
CA LEU A 380 -6.38 -1.48 -21.77
C LEU A 380 -4.99 -1.76 -22.34
N PRO A 381 -3.91 -1.63 -21.52
CA PRO A 381 -2.58 -2.08 -21.90
C PRO A 381 -2.58 -3.60 -22.19
N LYS A 382 -1.99 -4.02 -23.28
CA LYS A 382 -1.84 -5.46 -23.62
C LYS A 382 -1.12 -6.25 -22.53
N THR A 383 -0.18 -5.58 -21.84
CA THR A 383 0.57 -6.15 -20.72
C THR A 383 -0.32 -6.51 -19.53
N LEU A 384 -1.44 -5.80 -19.34
CA LEU A 384 -2.32 -5.98 -18.19
C LEU A 384 -2.94 -7.38 -18.14
N VAL A 385 -3.39 -7.90 -19.29
CA VAL A 385 -3.91 -9.28 -19.42
C VAL A 385 -2.77 -10.29 -19.38
N ARG A 386 -1.72 -10.06 -20.21
CA ARG A 386 -0.58 -10.97 -20.32
C ARG A 386 0.14 -11.20 -18.97
N ASP A 387 0.31 -10.16 -18.17
CA ASP A 387 1.02 -10.21 -16.91
C ASP A 387 0.08 -10.50 -15.72
N GLY A 388 -1.20 -10.74 -15.98
CA GLY A 388 -2.21 -11.13 -14.99
C GLY A 388 -2.48 -10.05 -13.93
N LEU A 389 -2.36 -8.75 -14.30
CA LEU A 389 -2.56 -7.65 -13.36
C LEU A 389 -4.03 -7.46 -12.97
N LEU A 390 -4.94 -7.88 -13.84
CA LEU A 390 -6.35 -8.12 -13.55
C LEU A 390 -6.70 -9.57 -13.93
N SER A 391 -7.40 -10.26 -13.04
CA SER A 391 -7.92 -11.61 -13.30
C SER A 391 -9.16 -11.57 -14.22
N ALA A 392 -9.56 -12.71 -14.78
CA ALA A 392 -10.71 -12.80 -15.65
C ALA A 392 -12.01 -12.21 -15.03
N PRO A 393 -12.39 -12.52 -13.77
CA PRO A 393 -13.55 -11.88 -13.12
C PRO A 393 -13.41 -10.37 -12.95
N GLN A 394 -12.18 -9.88 -12.68
CA GLN A 394 -11.94 -8.45 -12.54
C GLN A 394 -12.03 -7.71 -13.89
N LEU A 395 -11.55 -8.33 -14.98
CA LEU A 395 -11.73 -7.82 -16.34
C LEU A 395 -13.20 -7.82 -16.74
N GLU A 396 -13.94 -8.85 -16.39
CA GLU A 396 -15.39 -8.94 -16.60
C GLU A 396 -16.12 -7.75 -15.98
N SER A 397 -15.77 -7.37 -14.76
CA SER A 397 -16.34 -6.18 -14.10
C SER A 397 -16.05 -4.89 -14.86
N VAL A 398 -14.84 -4.73 -15.42
CA VAL A 398 -14.50 -3.56 -16.26
C VAL A 398 -15.36 -3.54 -17.53
N ILE A 399 -15.57 -4.70 -18.17
CA ILE A 399 -16.40 -4.83 -19.35
C ILE A 399 -17.85 -4.45 -19.05
N TYR A 400 -18.46 -5.01 -18.01
CA TYR A 400 -19.85 -4.73 -17.67
C TYR A 400 -20.09 -3.31 -17.17
N ALA A 401 -19.16 -2.74 -16.40
CA ALA A 401 -19.21 -1.34 -16.00
C ALA A 401 -19.17 -0.43 -17.23
N GLY A 402 -18.26 -0.68 -18.16
CA GLY A 402 -18.19 0.05 -19.43
C GLY A 402 -19.47 -0.09 -20.23
N ASN A 403 -20.01 -1.31 -20.36
CA ASN A 403 -21.26 -1.58 -21.06
C ASN A 403 -22.46 -0.80 -20.47
N ALA A 404 -22.56 -0.71 -19.14
CA ALA A 404 -23.57 0.11 -18.48
C ALA A 404 -23.36 1.61 -18.76
N HIS A 405 -22.11 2.06 -18.66
CA HIS A 405 -21.73 3.47 -18.84
C HIS A 405 -21.87 3.99 -20.28
N GLU A 406 -22.01 3.15 -21.28
CA GLU A 406 -22.29 3.56 -22.67
C GLU A 406 -23.78 3.91 -22.90
N THR A 407 -24.64 3.65 -21.93
CA THR A 407 -26.08 3.89 -22.05
C THR A 407 -26.55 4.97 -21.09
N HIS A 408 -27.71 5.57 -21.40
CA HIS A 408 -28.42 6.49 -20.53
C HIS A 408 -29.73 5.88 -20.06
N LEU A 409 -30.18 6.29 -18.90
CA LEU A 409 -31.51 5.96 -18.39
C LEU A 409 -32.58 6.59 -19.30
N LYS A 410 -33.73 5.91 -19.47
CA LYS A 410 -34.79 6.39 -20.35
C LYS A 410 -35.48 7.65 -19.82
N GLY A 411 -35.54 7.82 -18.49
CA GLY A 411 -36.15 8.98 -17.86
C GLY A 411 -35.43 10.29 -18.19
N LEU A 412 -36.21 11.35 -18.37
CA LEU A 412 -35.75 12.72 -18.50
C LEU A 412 -35.85 13.45 -17.16
N PHE A 413 -34.85 14.28 -16.88
CA PHE A 413 -34.74 15.04 -15.66
C PHE A 413 -34.36 16.47 -15.96
N LYS A 414 -34.73 17.40 -15.06
CA LYS A 414 -34.22 18.77 -15.03
C LYS A 414 -33.82 19.12 -13.60
N ARG A 415 -32.99 20.13 -13.45
CA ARG A 415 -32.55 20.61 -12.13
C ARG A 415 -33.73 21.22 -11.39
N GLY A 416 -33.93 20.86 -10.12
CA GLY A 416 -34.90 21.46 -9.23
C GLY A 416 -34.41 22.78 -8.64
N GLU A 417 -35.25 23.43 -7.84
CA GLU A 417 -34.91 24.68 -7.15
C GLU A 417 -33.90 24.49 -6.02
N ILE A 418 -33.84 23.28 -5.45
CA ILE A 418 -32.89 22.92 -4.40
C ILE A 418 -31.65 22.35 -5.05
N GLU A 419 -30.48 22.81 -4.63
CA GLU A 419 -29.18 22.31 -5.12
C GLU A 419 -29.08 20.78 -4.98
N GLY A 420 -28.69 20.11 -6.05
CA GLY A 420 -28.60 18.65 -6.12
C GLY A 420 -29.92 17.92 -6.30
N GLN A 421 -31.06 18.62 -6.34
CA GLN A 421 -32.36 18.02 -6.63
C GLN A 421 -32.57 17.85 -8.13
N LEU A 422 -33.06 16.68 -8.53
CA LEU A 422 -33.59 16.43 -9.87
C LEU A 422 -35.10 16.21 -9.79
N ILE A 423 -35.79 16.81 -10.75
CA ILE A 423 -37.22 16.59 -10.97
C ILE A 423 -37.45 15.94 -12.34
N ALA A 424 -38.44 15.09 -12.45
CA ALA A 424 -38.81 14.49 -13.71
C ALA A 424 -39.18 15.59 -14.74
N ALA A 425 -38.75 15.41 -15.97
CA ALA A 425 -39.01 16.31 -17.08
C ALA A 425 -39.72 15.56 -18.19
N ALA A 426 -40.51 16.30 -18.99
CA ALA A 426 -41.16 15.80 -20.20
C ALA A 426 -40.24 15.97 -21.42
N GLU A 427 -40.56 15.26 -22.49
CA GLU A 427 -39.87 15.43 -23.76
C GLU A 427 -40.19 16.84 -24.32
N GLY A 428 -39.13 17.64 -24.58
CA GLY A 428 -39.26 19.03 -25.00
C GLY A 428 -39.16 20.07 -23.88
N ASP A 429 -39.09 19.68 -22.61
CA ASP A 429 -38.81 20.62 -21.51
C ASP A 429 -37.42 21.27 -21.70
N GLU A 430 -37.35 22.60 -21.54
CA GLU A 430 -36.08 23.33 -21.60
C GLU A 430 -35.13 22.88 -20.46
N GLY A 431 -33.88 22.60 -20.80
CA GLY A 431 -32.88 22.14 -19.85
C GLY A 431 -33.07 20.67 -19.39
N ALA A 432 -33.92 19.89 -20.08
CA ALA A 432 -34.07 18.47 -19.80
C ALA A 432 -32.85 17.68 -20.27
N PHE A 433 -32.41 16.73 -19.47
CA PHE A 433 -31.27 15.83 -19.76
C PHE A 433 -31.55 14.40 -19.29
N ARG A 434 -30.79 13.47 -19.81
CA ARG A 434 -30.78 12.07 -19.35
C ARG A 434 -29.59 11.85 -18.45
N LEU A 435 -29.74 10.92 -17.50
CA LEU A 435 -28.65 10.48 -16.65
C LEU A 435 -27.95 9.29 -17.30
N ARG A 436 -26.62 9.31 -17.35
CA ARG A 436 -25.84 8.13 -17.73
C ARG A 436 -26.10 6.99 -16.74
N LYS A 437 -26.28 5.76 -17.23
CA LYS A 437 -26.50 4.59 -16.40
C LYS A 437 -25.27 4.29 -15.56
N GLY A 438 -25.46 3.94 -14.29
CA GLY A 438 -24.40 3.54 -13.38
C GLY A 438 -24.19 2.03 -13.32
N TRP A 439 -23.18 1.61 -12.59
CA TRP A 439 -22.86 0.21 -12.34
C TRP A 439 -22.71 -0.05 -10.84
N PHE A 440 -23.15 -1.23 -10.39
CA PHE A 440 -23.01 -1.65 -8.98
C PHE A 440 -22.04 -2.83 -8.90
N LEU A 441 -20.90 -2.63 -8.22
CA LEU A 441 -19.89 -3.64 -7.94
C LEU A 441 -20.17 -4.23 -6.55
N GLY A 442 -20.89 -5.34 -6.52
CA GLY A 442 -21.40 -5.99 -5.31
C GLY A 442 -20.55 -7.15 -4.79
N ASP A 443 -19.36 -7.33 -5.32
CA ASP A 443 -18.48 -8.44 -4.97
C ASP A 443 -18.19 -8.52 -3.47
N GLY A 444 -18.03 -9.72 -2.96
CA GLY A 444 -17.64 -9.99 -1.57
C GLY A 444 -16.28 -9.40 -1.19
N THR A 445 -15.93 -9.51 0.07
CA THR A 445 -14.60 -9.15 0.55
C THR A 445 -13.56 -10.11 -0.02
N GLY A 446 -12.41 -9.59 -0.47
CA GLY A 446 -11.33 -10.40 -1.03
C GLY A 446 -11.32 -10.52 -2.57
N CYS A 447 -12.39 -10.16 -3.27
CA CYS A 447 -12.44 -10.18 -4.75
C CYS A 447 -11.62 -9.06 -5.42
N GLY A 448 -10.95 -8.21 -4.64
CA GLY A 448 -10.13 -7.13 -5.20
C GLY A 448 -10.93 -5.99 -5.82
N LYS A 449 -12.04 -5.56 -5.18
CA LYS A 449 -12.88 -4.46 -5.67
C LYS A 449 -12.11 -3.18 -5.97
N GLY A 450 -11.17 -2.78 -5.13
CA GLY A 450 -10.32 -1.61 -5.38
C GLY A 450 -9.53 -1.73 -6.68
N ARG A 451 -9.03 -2.93 -7.01
CA ARG A 451 -8.36 -3.22 -8.27
C ARG A 451 -9.31 -3.11 -9.47
N GLN A 452 -10.57 -3.54 -9.32
CA GLN A 452 -11.60 -3.40 -10.36
C GLN A 452 -11.96 -1.93 -10.57
N VAL A 453 -12.11 -1.13 -9.50
CA VAL A 453 -12.31 0.33 -9.59
C VAL A 453 -11.15 0.99 -10.32
N ALA A 454 -9.92 0.66 -9.97
CA ALA A 454 -8.73 1.16 -10.64
C ALA A 454 -8.71 0.77 -12.14
N GLY A 455 -9.12 -0.45 -12.49
CA GLY A 455 -9.26 -0.92 -13.87
C GLY A 455 -10.28 -0.13 -14.67
N ILE A 456 -11.44 0.17 -14.08
CA ILE A 456 -12.49 1.00 -14.71
C ILE A 456 -12.00 2.44 -14.90
N ILE A 457 -11.28 3.00 -13.94
CA ILE A 457 -10.68 4.34 -14.07
C ILE A 457 -9.60 4.33 -15.14
N LEU A 458 -8.76 3.29 -15.21
CA LEU A 458 -7.69 3.16 -16.20
C LEU A 458 -8.25 3.09 -17.63
N ASP A 459 -9.29 2.29 -17.88
CA ASP A 459 -9.97 2.25 -19.16
C ASP A 459 -10.43 3.66 -19.59
N ASN A 460 -11.03 4.41 -18.67
CA ASN A 460 -11.46 5.78 -18.95
C ASN A 460 -10.28 6.75 -19.13
N TRP A 461 -9.22 6.61 -18.36
CA TRP A 461 -8.01 7.41 -18.49
C TRP A 461 -7.36 7.28 -19.87
N LEU A 462 -7.25 6.05 -20.37
CA LEU A 462 -6.69 5.75 -21.68
C LEU A 462 -7.55 6.24 -22.84
N GLN A 463 -8.83 6.49 -22.57
CA GLN A 463 -9.76 7.12 -23.52
C GLN A 463 -9.83 8.66 -23.37
N GLY A 464 -8.88 9.25 -22.64
CA GLY A 464 -8.76 10.71 -22.47
C GLY A 464 -9.55 11.30 -21.31
N ARG A 465 -10.34 10.52 -20.57
CA ARG A 465 -11.10 10.96 -19.39
C ARG A 465 -10.23 10.89 -18.14
N ARG A 466 -9.25 11.77 -18.05
CA ARG A 466 -8.15 11.74 -17.07
C ARG A 466 -8.48 12.37 -15.72
N ARG A 467 -9.73 12.75 -15.46
CA ARG A 467 -10.21 13.18 -14.15
C ARG A 467 -11.19 12.14 -13.61
N ALA A 468 -11.01 11.75 -12.34
CA ALA A 468 -11.92 10.87 -11.64
C ALA A 468 -12.06 11.29 -10.17
N VAL A 469 -13.18 10.91 -9.55
CA VAL A 469 -13.39 11.06 -8.10
C VAL A 469 -13.52 9.68 -7.48
N TRP A 470 -12.76 9.43 -6.41
CA TRP A 470 -12.88 8.25 -5.58
C TRP A 470 -13.36 8.65 -4.20
N VAL A 471 -14.66 8.41 -3.92
CA VAL A 471 -15.28 8.70 -2.63
C VAL A 471 -15.21 7.47 -1.76
N SER A 472 -14.73 7.60 -0.53
CA SER A 472 -14.64 6.47 0.40
C SER A 472 -15.02 6.86 1.84
N LYS A 473 -15.11 5.89 2.73
CA LYS A 473 -15.54 6.07 4.12
C LYS A 473 -14.49 6.74 5.02
N SER A 474 -13.21 6.57 4.69
CA SER A 474 -12.09 7.01 5.53
C SER A 474 -10.90 7.48 4.70
N ASP A 475 -10.22 8.54 5.14
CA ASP A 475 -8.98 9.02 4.52
C ASP A 475 -7.87 7.95 4.48
N LYS A 476 -7.91 6.96 5.37
CA LYS A 476 -6.93 5.88 5.40
C LYS A 476 -7.01 4.95 4.19
N LEU A 477 -8.18 4.85 3.57
CA LEU A 477 -8.40 4.01 2.38
C LEU A 477 -7.76 4.59 1.10
N ILE A 478 -7.20 5.79 1.16
CA ILE A 478 -6.42 6.36 0.06
C ILE A 478 -5.21 5.50 -0.29
N GLU A 479 -4.59 4.86 0.70
CA GLU A 479 -3.42 4.00 0.46
C GLU A 479 -3.81 2.71 -0.27
N ASP A 480 -5.00 2.19 -0.01
CA ASP A 480 -5.56 1.06 -0.76
C ASP A 480 -5.83 1.45 -2.21
N ALA A 481 -6.46 2.59 -2.44
CA ALA A 481 -6.71 3.12 -3.76
C ALA A 481 -5.40 3.35 -4.55
N ARG A 482 -4.38 3.93 -3.92
CA ARG A 482 -3.04 4.12 -4.50
C ARG A 482 -2.37 2.81 -4.86
N ARG A 483 -2.37 1.84 -3.94
CA ARG A 483 -1.83 0.51 -4.19
C ARG A 483 -2.49 -0.14 -5.41
N ASP A 484 -3.81 -0.09 -5.50
CA ASP A 484 -4.55 -0.72 -6.58
C ASP A 484 -4.33 0.00 -7.92
N TRP A 485 -4.21 1.32 -7.90
CA TRP A 485 -3.85 2.12 -9.07
C TRP A 485 -2.42 1.87 -9.55
N MET A 486 -1.44 1.91 -8.64
CA MET A 486 -0.03 1.65 -8.96
C MET A 486 0.20 0.22 -9.48
N ALA A 487 -0.55 -0.74 -8.99
CA ALA A 487 -0.44 -2.11 -9.46
C ALA A 487 -0.90 -2.29 -10.92
N LEU A 488 -1.62 -1.33 -11.48
CA LEU A 488 -1.97 -1.27 -12.90
C LEU A 488 -1.02 -0.37 -13.71
N GLY A 489 0.03 0.18 -13.09
CA GLY A 489 1.05 1.01 -13.73
C GLY A 489 0.88 2.52 -13.52
N GLY A 490 -0.12 2.98 -12.78
CA GLY A 490 -0.30 4.39 -12.43
C GLY A 490 0.71 4.88 -11.40
N ARG A 491 0.75 6.19 -11.17
CA ARG A 491 1.60 6.83 -10.16
C ARG A 491 0.84 7.04 -8.86
N GLU A 492 1.52 6.95 -7.72
CA GLU A 492 0.94 7.34 -6.43
C GLU A 492 0.44 8.79 -6.44
N SER A 493 1.19 9.67 -7.13
CA SER A 493 0.86 11.10 -7.24
C SER A 493 -0.44 11.40 -8.01
N ASP A 494 -0.97 10.43 -8.77
CA ASP A 494 -2.22 10.61 -9.51
C ASP A 494 -3.43 10.64 -8.57
N ILE A 495 -3.33 10.01 -7.39
CA ILE A 495 -4.39 10.02 -6.38
C ILE A 495 -4.10 11.07 -5.32
N VAL A 496 -4.88 12.15 -5.36
CA VAL A 496 -4.70 13.33 -4.52
C VAL A 496 -5.89 13.50 -3.56
N PRO A 497 -5.65 13.57 -2.24
CA PRO A 497 -6.76 13.78 -1.30
C PRO A 497 -7.29 15.21 -1.37
N LEU A 498 -8.62 15.38 -1.30
CA LEU A 498 -9.26 16.69 -1.29
C LEU A 498 -8.77 17.57 -0.13
N SER A 499 -8.36 16.97 0.98
CA SER A 499 -7.80 17.69 2.14
C SER A 499 -6.52 18.48 1.82
N LYS A 500 -5.81 18.15 0.73
CA LYS A 500 -4.63 18.90 0.25
C LYS A 500 -5.01 20.30 -0.24
N PHE A 501 -6.24 20.51 -0.66
CA PHE A 501 -6.74 21.78 -1.13
C PHE A 501 -7.52 22.49 -0.03
N ARG A 502 -7.24 23.80 0.15
CA ARG A 502 -7.98 24.61 1.11
C ARG A 502 -9.45 24.72 0.69
N GLN A 503 -10.39 24.63 1.64
CA GLN A 503 -11.80 24.81 1.34
C GLN A 503 -12.05 26.20 0.73
N GLY A 504 -12.84 26.26 -0.33
CA GLY A 504 -13.14 27.48 -1.08
C GLY A 504 -12.02 27.95 -2.03
N SER A 505 -10.93 27.19 -2.20
CA SER A 505 -9.93 27.47 -3.24
C SER A 505 -10.07 26.53 -4.42
N ASP A 506 -9.61 26.95 -5.60
CA ASP A 506 -9.60 26.09 -6.78
C ASP A 506 -8.77 24.83 -6.58
N ILE A 507 -9.27 23.71 -7.08
CA ILE A 507 -8.51 22.45 -7.15
C ILE A 507 -7.60 22.51 -8.38
N ARG A 508 -6.31 22.77 -8.16
CA ARG A 508 -5.30 22.84 -9.21
C ARG A 508 -4.74 21.44 -9.51
N LEU A 509 -5.58 20.61 -10.10
CA LEU A 509 -5.26 19.25 -10.54
C LEU A 509 -5.78 19.10 -11.98
N PRO A 510 -4.94 19.25 -13.01
CA PRO A 510 -5.39 19.21 -14.40
C PRO A 510 -5.87 17.83 -14.81
N GLU A 511 -5.22 16.77 -14.31
CA GLU A 511 -5.59 15.37 -14.44
C GLU A 511 -5.28 14.64 -13.13
N GLY A 512 -6.00 13.58 -12.82
CA GLY A 512 -5.80 12.79 -11.59
C GLY A 512 -7.09 12.25 -11.00
N ILE A 513 -6.93 11.49 -9.93
CA ILE A 513 -8.00 10.88 -9.15
C ILE A 513 -8.12 11.66 -7.84
N LEU A 514 -9.21 12.42 -7.69
CA LEU A 514 -9.46 13.16 -6.47
C LEU A 514 -10.07 12.21 -5.42
N PHE A 515 -9.33 11.95 -4.35
CA PHE A 515 -9.81 11.12 -3.26
C PHE A 515 -10.55 11.96 -2.23
N VAL A 516 -11.79 11.56 -1.93
CA VAL A 516 -12.70 12.33 -1.05
C VAL A 516 -13.33 11.38 -0.04
N THR A 517 -13.53 11.82 1.21
CA THR A 517 -14.37 11.05 2.15
C THR A 517 -15.81 11.56 2.15
N TYR A 518 -16.77 10.66 2.41
CA TYR A 518 -18.18 11.07 2.59
C TYR A 518 -18.31 12.15 3.66
N ALA A 519 -17.51 12.08 4.72
CA ALA A 519 -17.51 13.09 5.79
C ALA A 519 -17.03 14.46 5.30
N THR A 520 -16.02 14.49 4.42
CA THR A 520 -15.52 15.74 3.82
C THR A 520 -16.51 16.29 2.82
N LEU A 521 -17.09 15.45 1.97
CA LEU A 521 -18.02 15.87 0.92
C LEU A 521 -19.27 16.59 1.48
N ARG A 522 -19.78 16.14 2.64
CA ARG A 522 -20.94 16.75 3.30
C ARG A 522 -20.63 18.08 4.01
N SER A 523 -19.38 18.54 4.01
CA SER A 523 -19.01 19.77 4.73
C SER A 523 -19.65 20.99 4.08
N ALA A 524 -20.53 21.63 4.84
CA ALA A 524 -21.27 22.80 4.41
C ALA A 524 -20.37 24.04 4.27
N GLU A 525 -20.92 25.08 3.66
CA GLU A 525 -20.37 26.41 3.63
C GLU A 525 -20.07 26.93 5.05
N ARG A 526 -18.89 27.51 5.25
CA ARG A 526 -18.49 28.13 6.52
C ARG A 526 -17.75 29.42 6.24
N GLU A 527 -18.13 30.50 6.92
CA GLU A 527 -17.41 31.78 6.90
C GLU A 527 -17.08 32.30 5.49
N GLY A 528 -18.05 32.23 4.54
CA GLY A 528 -17.88 32.68 3.16
C GLY A 528 -16.95 31.80 2.31
N LYS A 529 -16.71 30.55 2.72
CA LYS A 529 -16.01 29.54 1.92
C LYS A 529 -17.02 28.58 1.32
N ALA A 530 -16.98 28.41 0.02
CA ALA A 530 -17.83 27.47 -0.72
C ALA A 530 -17.84 26.07 -0.09
N ALA A 531 -18.95 25.38 -0.21
CA ALA A 531 -19.09 23.99 0.23
C ALA A 531 -18.09 23.09 -0.47
N ARG A 532 -17.65 22.00 0.17
CA ARG A 532 -16.74 21.04 -0.44
C ARG A 532 -17.34 20.39 -1.69
N LEU A 533 -18.63 20.16 -1.69
CA LEU A 533 -19.35 19.66 -2.86
C LEU A 533 -19.19 20.59 -4.06
N GLU A 534 -19.45 21.89 -3.88
CA GLU A 534 -19.30 22.91 -4.91
C GLU A 534 -17.85 23.01 -5.43
N GLN A 535 -16.88 22.90 -4.54
CA GLN A 535 -15.46 22.88 -4.91
C GLN A 535 -15.13 21.69 -5.83
N VAL A 536 -15.67 20.49 -5.53
CA VAL A 536 -15.47 19.28 -6.35
C VAL A 536 -16.20 19.41 -7.67
N THR A 537 -17.46 19.85 -7.70
CA THR A 537 -18.25 19.99 -8.93
C THR A 537 -17.66 21.05 -9.86
N SER A 538 -17.18 22.18 -9.31
CA SER A 538 -16.47 23.20 -10.09
C SER A 538 -15.19 22.66 -10.73
N TRP A 539 -14.43 21.80 -10.01
CA TRP A 539 -13.24 21.17 -10.58
C TRP A 539 -13.59 20.16 -11.68
N LEU A 540 -14.65 19.39 -11.52
CA LEU A 540 -15.12 18.47 -12.56
C LEU A 540 -15.55 19.22 -13.83
N GLY A 541 -16.24 20.35 -13.67
CA GLY A 541 -16.70 21.19 -14.75
C GLY A 541 -17.98 20.67 -15.43
N GLU A 542 -18.54 21.53 -16.27
CA GLU A 542 -19.70 21.18 -17.10
C GLU A 542 -19.30 20.11 -18.15
N GLY A 543 -20.21 19.15 -18.38
CA GLY A 543 -19.97 18.06 -19.33
C GLY A 543 -18.97 17.01 -18.86
N PHE A 544 -18.67 16.94 -17.55
CA PHE A 544 -17.83 15.90 -17.00
C PHE A 544 -18.43 14.50 -17.27
N ASP A 545 -17.65 13.66 -17.98
CA ASP A 545 -18.02 12.29 -18.36
C ASP A 545 -17.06 11.22 -17.84
N GLY A 546 -16.17 11.60 -16.90
CA GLY A 546 -15.24 10.69 -16.23
C GLY A 546 -15.90 9.85 -15.14
N VAL A 547 -15.09 9.13 -14.36
CA VAL A 547 -15.57 8.18 -13.34
C VAL A 547 -15.76 8.85 -11.99
N ILE A 548 -16.89 8.56 -11.33
CA ILE A 548 -17.12 8.77 -9.90
C ILE A 548 -17.35 7.41 -9.26
N ALA A 549 -16.39 6.94 -8.47
CA ALA A 549 -16.50 5.73 -7.69
C ALA A 549 -16.91 6.04 -6.25
N PHE A 550 -18.05 5.52 -5.84
CA PHE A 550 -18.53 5.55 -4.45
C PHE A 550 -18.14 4.24 -3.77
N ASP A 551 -16.95 4.21 -3.22
CA ASP A 551 -16.41 3.07 -2.49
C ASP A 551 -17.04 3.00 -1.10
N GLU A 552 -17.33 1.78 -0.60
CA GLU A 552 -18.15 1.56 0.58
C GLU A 552 -19.49 2.31 0.50
N SER A 553 -20.16 2.21 -0.66
CA SER A 553 -21.35 2.98 -1.00
C SER A 553 -22.51 2.82 -0.02
N HIS A 554 -22.53 1.75 0.81
CA HIS A 554 -23.45 1.59 1.91
C HIS A 554 -23.38 2.75 2.95
N ALA A 555 -22.29 3.53 2.98
CA ALA A 555 -22.19 4.75 3.77
C ALA A 555 -23.21 5.83 3.36
N MET A 556 -23.78 5.74 2.15
CA MET A 556 -24.86 6.59 1.66
C MET A 556 -26.26 6.04 1.99
N ALA A 557 -26.36 4.94 2.73
CA ALA A 557 -27.63 4.40 3.17
C ALA A 557 -28.50 5.48 3.84
N ASN A 558 -29.82 5.32 3.73
CA ASN A 558 -30.81 6.27 4.22
C ASN A 558 -30.73 7.68 3.57
N ALA A 559 -30.30 7.78 2.33
CA ALA A 559 -30.22 9.05 1.59
C ALA A 559 -31.61 9.73 1.39
N ALA A 560 -32.68 8.96 1.40
CA ALA A 560 -34.06 9.48 1.23
C ALA A 560 -34.81 9.76 2.54
N GLY A 561 -34.23 9.42 3.71
CA GLY A 561 -34.97 9.37 4.96
C GLY A 561 -35.98 8.23 4.97
N GLU A 562 -36.56 7.97 6.11
CA GLU A 562 -37.56 6.92 6.32
C GLU A 562 -38.71 7.50 7.14
N LYS A 563 -39.94 7.37 6.63
CA LYS A 563 -41.16 7.66 7.39
C LYS A 563 -41.68 6.34 7.96
N SER A 564 -41.79 6.23 9.26
CA SER A 564 -42.34 5.05 9.92
C SER A 564 -43.26 5.45 11.06
N ASP A 565 -44.20 4.55 11.44
CA ASP A 565 -45.10 4.72 12.58
C ASP A 565 -44.36 4.92 13.93
N ARG A 566 -43.04 4.63 13.97
CA ARG A 566 -42.16 4.82 15.14
C ARG A 566 -41.37 6.13 15.11
N GLY A 567 -41.66 7.02 14.16
CA GLY A 567 -41.01 8.32 13.96
C GLY A 567 -40.20 8.42 12.66
N ASP A 568 -40.10 9.65 12.16
CA ASP A 568 -39.38 9.94 10.90
C ASP A 568 -37.87 9.95 11.12
N LYS A 569 -37.15 9.11 10.42
CA LYS A 569 -35.68 9.21 10.34
C LYS A 569 -35.29 10.20 9.25
N LYS A 570 -34.58 11.25 9.63
CA LYS A 570 -34.05 12.23 8.66
C LYS A 570 -33.05 11.59 7.71
N ALA A 571 -33.03 12.08 6.48
CA ALA A 571 -32.05 11.66 5.47
C ALA A 571 -30.62 11.84 5.97
N SER A 572 -29.77 10.88 5.62
CA SER A 572 -28.34 10.91 5.93
C SER A 572 -27.66 12.04 5.17
N GLN A 573 -26.95 12.91 5.86
CA GLN A 573 -26.19 14.00 5.24
C GLN A 573 -25.12 13.49 4.27
N GLN A 574 -24.53 12.33 4.52
CA GLN A 574 -23.59 11.67 3.61
C GLN A 574 -24.30 11.18 2.35
N GLY A 575 -25.47 10.60 2.51
CA GLY A 575 -26.30 10.16 1.39
C GLY A 575 -26.76 11.33 0.51
N LEU A 576 -27.20 12.42 1.12
CA LEU A 576 -27.58 13.65 0.39
C LEU A 576 -26.41 14.25 -0.38
N ALA A 577 -25.22 14.33 0.22
CA ALA A 577 -24.03 14.85 -0.47
C ALA A 577 -23.61 13.97 -1.64
N GLY A 578 -23.66 12.64 -1.50
CA GLY A 578 -23.39 11.71 -2.59
C GLY A 578 -24.41 11.79 -3.72
N LEU A 579 -25.71 11.96 -3.40
CA LEU A 579 -26.77 12.21 -4.38
C LEU A 579 -26.54 13.54 -5.11
N ALA A 580 -26.24 14.61 -4.38
CA ALA A 580 -26.00 15.92 -4.97
C ALA A 580 -24.79 15.90 -5.91
N LEU A 581 -23.69 15.20 -5.55
CA LEU A 581 -22.53 15.05 -6.42
C LEU A 581 -22.89 14.38 -7.75
N GLN A 582 -23.53 13.21 -7.71
CA GLN A 582 -23.86 12.49 -8.95
C GLN A 582 -24.93 13.24 -9.79
N ASN A 583 -25.82 13.99 -9.15
CA ASN A 583 -26.86 14.78 -9.83
C ASN A 583 -26.30 16.05 -10.48
N ALA A 584 -25.21 16.62 -9.93
CA ALA A 584 -24.54 17.78 -10.51
C ALA A 584 -23.88 17.47 -11.87
N VAL A 585 -23.50 16.23 -12.15
CA VAL A 585 -22.76 15.79 -13.34
C VAL A 585 -23.48 14.63 -14.04
N PRO A 586 -24.51 14.91 -14.88
CA PRO A 586 -25.39 13.92 -15.48
C PRO A 586 -24.65 12.85 -16.29
N ASP A 587 -23.59 13.23 -17.00
CA ASP A 587 -22.82 12.37 -17.90
C ASP A 587 -21.73 11.57 -17.20
N ALA A 588 -21.52 11.78 -15.88
CA ALA A 588 -20.54 11.03 -15.11
C ALA A 588 -20.81 9.51 -15.14
N ARG A 589 -19.74 8.73 -15.23
CA ARG A 589 -19.73 7.28 -15.11
C ARG A 589 -19.71 6.90 -13.64
N VAL A 590 -20.90 6.65 -13.09
CA VAL A 590 -21.07 6.40 -11.65
C VAL A 590 -20.91 4.92 -11.33
N LEU A 591 -20.02 4.63 -10.40
CA LEU A 591 -19.72 3.29 -9.90
C LEU A 591 -20.05 3.23 -8.40
N TYR A 592 -20.95 2.34 -8.02
CA TYR A 592 -21.23 2.03 -6.61
C TYR A 592 -20.48 0.75 -6.23
N VAL A 593 -19.75 0.79 -5.13
CA VAL A 593 -18.91 -0.32 -4.69
C VAL A 593 -19.22 -0.67 -3.24
N SER A 594 -19.66 -1.88 -2.99
CA SER A 594 -19.91 -2.36 -1.62
C SER A 594 -20.00 -3.87 -1.56
N ALA A 595 -19.35 -4.48 -0.58
CA ALA A 595 -19.49 -5.92 -0.29
C ALA A 595 -20.84 -6.24 0.40
N THR A 596 -21.45 -5.24 1.03
CA THR A 596 -22.70 -5.33 1.76
C THR A 596 -23.73 -4.40 1.11
N GLY A 597 -24.17 -4.74 -0.10
CA GLY A 597 -24.93 -3.87 -0.99
C GLY A 597 -26.15 -3.21 -0.34
N ALA A 598 -27.05 -3.98 0.21
CA ALA A 598 -28.16 -3.46 0.99
C ALA A 598 -28.62 -4.53 2.00
N THR A 599 -28.49 -4.24 3.28
CA THR A 599 -29.13 -5.03 4.32
C THR A 599 -30.67 -4.89 4.31
N VAL A 600 -31.15 -3.78 3.75
CA VAL A 600 -32.57 -3.47 3.53
C VAL A 600 -32.67 -2.78 2.18
N VAL A 601 -33.60 -3.23 1.33
CA VAL A 601 -33.81 -2.70 -0.04
C VAL A 601 -34.02 -1.19 -0.04
N GLY A 602 -34.73 -0.66 0.94
CA GLY A 602 -34.95 0.78 1.14
C GLY A 602 -33.66 1.61 1.23
N ASN A 603 -32.55 1.00 1.63
CA ASN A 603 -31.25 1.66 1.72
C ASN A 603 -30.60 1.94 0.35
N LEU A 604 -31.09 1.38 -0.75
CA LEU A 604 -30.59 1.64 -2.12
C LEU A 604 -31.00 3.00 -2.69
N ALA A 605 -31.67 3.86 -1.93
CA ALA A 605 -32.12 5.18 -2.39
C ALA A 605 -31.02 6.06 -2.99
N TYR A 606 -29.75 5.85 -2.64
CA TYR A 606 -28.60 6.55 -3.21
C TYR A 606 -28.23 6.08 -4.63
N ALA A 607 -28.65 4.89 -5.02
CA ALA A 607 -28.24 4.24 -6.28
C ALA A 607 -29.16 4.63 -7.47
N SER A 608 -29.48 5.91 -7.59
CA SER A 608 -30.41 6.45 -8.60
C SER A 608 -29.98 6.17 -10.04
N ARG A 609 -28.67 6.01 -10.27
CA ARG A 609 -28.12 5.72 -11.62
C ARG A 609 -28.32 4.28 -12.07
N LEU A 610 -28.81 3.39 -11.22
CA LEU A 610 -29.17 2.02 -11.62
C LEU A 610 -30.51 1.95 -12.37
N GLY A 611 -31.33 2.99 -12.25
CA GLY A 611 -32.62 3.07 -12.94
C GLY A 611 -33.69 2.13 -12.39
N LEU A 612 -33.57 1.68 -11.14
CA LEU A 612 -34.47 0.68 -10.52
C LEU A 612 -35.91 1.16 -10.38
N TRP A 613 -36.17 2.46 -10.41
CA TRP A 613 -37.50 3.09 -10.37
C TRP A 613 -37.48 4.45 -11.08
N GLY A 614 -38.62 4.93 -11.51
CA GLY A 614 -38.86 6.30 -11.97
C GLY A 614 -38.23 6.68 -13.31
N THR A 615 -37.56 5.75 -13.99
CA THR A 615 -36.85 6.02 -15.25
C THR A 615 -37.44 5.32 -16.46
N GLY A 616 -38.39 4.41 -16.25
CA GLY A 616 -38.97 3.57 -17.32
C GLY A 616 -38.05 2.42 -17.79
N ASP A 617 -36.89 2.24 -17.16
CA ASP A 617 -36.00 1.09 -17.40
C ASP A 617 -36.54 -0.17 -16.71
N PHE A 618 -37.15 0.01 -15.53
CA PHE A 618 -37.84 -1.01 -14.76
C PHE A 618 -39.32 -0.64 -14.57
N PRO A 619 -40.20 -1.59 -14.24
CA PRO A 619 -41.64 -1.38 -14.18
C PRO A 619 -42.11 -0.52 -12.99
N PHE A 620 -41.21 -0.16 -12.07
CA PHE A 620 -41.55 0.58 -10.84
C PHE A 620 -41.54 2.08 -11.08
N VAL A 621 -42.68 2.74 -10.86
CA VAL A 621 -42.79 4.19 -11.01
C VAL A 621 -42.15 4.91 -9.83
N THR A 622 -42.25 4.33 -8.62
CA THR A 622 -41.70 4.94 -7.40
C THR A 622 -40.77 3.97 -6.66
N ARG A 623 -39.88 4.56 -5.84
CA ARG A 623 -39.03 3.78 -4.94
C ARG A 623 -39.86 2.93 -3.96
N ALA A 624 -41.00 3.48 -3.49
CA ALA A 624 -41.87 2.77 -2.54
C ALA A 624 -42.45 1.48 -3.18
N GLU A 625 -42.88 1.54 -4.43
CA GLU A 625 -43.34 0.37 -5.18
C GLU A 625 -42.23 -0.67 -5.35
N PHE A 626 -41.01 -0.22 -5.72
CA PHE A 626 -39.84 -1.11 -5.85
C PHE A 626 -39.52 -1.81 -4.53
N VAL A 627 -39.44 -1.04 -3.41
CA VAL A 627 -39.15 -1.60 -2.08
C VAL A 627 -40.24 -2.59 -1.68
N ALA A 628 -41.51 -2.22 -1.82
CA ALA A 628 -42.65 -3.09 -1.46
C ALA A 628 -42.65 -4.40 -2.29
N ALA A 629 -42.34 -4.32 -3.58
CA ALA A 629 -42.26 -5.50 -4.43
C ALA A 629 -41.09 -6.44 -4.04
N MET A 630 -39.92 -5.86 -3.73
CA MET A 630 -38.75 -6.64 -3.29
C MET A 630 -38.97 -7.27 -1.92
N GLU A 631 -39.58 -6.56 -0.97
CA GLU A 631 -39.93 -7.08 0.35
C GLU A 631 -41.01 -8.18 0.30
N ALA A 632 -41.97 -8.03 -0.61
CA ALA A 632 -43.00 -9.06 -0.83
C ALA A 632 -42.47 -10.33 -1.46
N GLY A 633 -41.45 -10.22 -2.33
CA GLY A 633 -40.78 -11.37 -2.95
C GLY A 633 -39.84 -12.12 -1.99
N GLY A 634 -39.47 -11.53 -0.87
CA GLY A 634 -38.57 -12.11 0.13
C GLY A 634 -37.19 -12.41 -0.44
N ILE A 635 -36.58 -13.51 0.03
CA ILE A 635 -35.22 -13.92 -0.36
C ILE A 635 -35.15 -14.32 -1.87
N ALA A 636 -36.28 -14.63 -2.47
CA ALA A 636 -36.35 -15.05 -3.88
C ALA A 636 -36.44 -13.86 -4.88
N ALA A 637 -36.67 -12.65 -4.41
CA ALA A 637 -36.73 -11.43 -5.20
C ALA A 637 -35.38 -10.70 -5.22
#